data_b1f2a11eda0f151733cf7650d36a164b
#
_entry.id   b1f2a11eda0f151733cf7650d36a164b
#
_cell.length_a   1.000
_cell.length_b   1.000
_cell.length_c   1.000
_cell.angle_alpha   90.00
_cell.angle_beta   90.00
_cell.angle_gamma   90.00
#
_symmetry.space_group_name_H-M   'P 1'
#
loop_
_entity.id
_entity.type
_entity.pdbx_description
1 polymer ?
#
loop_
_entity_poly.entity_id
_entity_poly.type
_entity_poly.pdbx_seq_one_letter_code
_entity_poly.pdbx_strand_id
1 'polypeptide(L)'
;MKTKMPFDGFYLKLLDEQNGTHEYEEYLRNCKENPLTEEEQREWTESARAAIAELERINAEPEPTRQAAEAEGTSSPQTPEPTELQEMCCTGQEAEDAPEVEVVPAEAIVPLVQIGGDAPAEKERWAYASELIGDAFQHWGNGRVLLDMGTGRGKNEFIIKKLVSWRIDEMLKNTTIGRVLCLCPLNTLHAEMLQRRTEAAIAEVDGEPMEIAMTNDAFYENMLEVRTYQNIETKYRNDPASLKKYLTGFKYIVADECHYFTDFSSYGMNTYLSLEVLQKAEADHVVIYMSATGEETYKLLEETSKTPEDRIYKLPQDYQHIKQKYFYSRENLVGMLKSLPEDEKAVIFVSSGEDLLKMKEIFGDTAAYYCSENNPKYGKMFNKLTECVKDRELQKRYLFTTKAFGIGTEIKDRTVKHLYIDQWKPTDIIQSTGRKRPLDVDDTCTVYFRDYDADWYYGDLKKFKAIVTEELKPAVAYLAGAEAFEVFRNSGKPDSINNKIRKCKIMEFDDAKGEYRVNPLGVRQLKRELELLNEMLETSYKQVFAKYAPVLAEETVPYCFDSVVDWINAHLNQPMLKEDMYESIRALKVFKEYKGRPMGQDALNRKLQIYGVKIITVREFKRNENRNKTLWKLIRI
;
A
#
# COMPACT_ATOMS: atom_id res chain seq x y z
N MET A 1 -38.24 11.07 -11.48
CA MET A 1 -39.06 11.40 -10.30
C MET A 1 -38.33 10.83 -9.09
N LYS A 2 -37.62 11.63 -8.31
CA LYS A 2 -36.97 11.15 -7.09
C LYS A 2 -38.03 11.02 -6.02
N THR A 3 -38.27 9.83 -5.55
CA THR A 3 -39.22 9.53 -4.47
C THR A 3 -38.65 10.10 -3.17
N LYS A 4 -39.36 11.05 -2.56
CA LYS A 4 -39.06 11.51 -1.21
C LYS A 4 -39.24 10.33 -0.24
N MET A 5 -38.25 10.08 0.57
CA MET A 5 -38.26 8.93 1.49
C MET A 5 -38.77 9.29 2.87
N PRO A 6 -39.65 8.49 3.46
CA PRO A 6 -40.35 8.77 4.71
C PRO A 6 -39.78 8.13 5.97
N PHE A 7 -38.48 7.88 6.05
CA PHE A 7 -37.93 7.00 7.09
C PHE A 7 -37.34 7.67 8.35
N ASP A 8 -37.23 9.02 8.38
CA ASP A 8 -36.38 9.75 9.30
C ASP A 8 -36.79 9.67 10.77
N GLY A 9 -38.07 9.79 11.07
CA GLY A 9 -38.56 9.85 12.47
C GLY A 9 -38.41 8.53 13.24
N PHE A 10 -38.55 7.39 12.56
CA PHE A 10 -38.44 6.10 13.21
C PHE A 10 -37.00 5.74 13.54
N TYR A 11 -36.08 6.07 12.65
CA TYR A 11 -34.65 5.78 12.82
C TYR A 11 -34.02 6.65 13.92
N LEU A 12 -34.38 7.94 13.98
CA LEU A 12 -33.94 8.84 15.04
C LEU A 12 -34.47 8.40 16.41
N LYS A 13 -35.69 7.88 16.48
CA LYS A 13 -36.23 7.32 17.72
C LYS A 13 -35.46 6.08 18.18
N LEU A 14 -35.07 5.20 17.26
CA LEU A 14 -34.25 4.03 17.54
C LEU A 14 -32.83 4.42 17.99
N LEU A 15 -32.24 5.44 17.39
CA LEU A 15 -30.93 5.97 17.77
C LEU A 15 -30.99 6.64 19.15
N ASP A 16 -32.04 7.40 19.46
CA ASP A 16 -32.24 7.98 20.79
C ASP A 16 -32.39 6.93 21.89
N GLU A 17 -33.14 5.86 21.61
CA GLU A 17 -33.30 4.73 22.53
C GLU A 17 -31.98 3.95 22.74
N GLN A 18 -31.12 3.86 21.73
CA GLN A 18 -29.82 3.17 21.82
C GLN A 18 -28.70 4.03 22.39
N ASN A 19 -28.69 5.33 22.11
CA ASN A 19 -27.57 6.22 22.43
C ASN A 19 -27.89 7.25 23.53
N GLY A 20 -29.14 7.37 23.96
CA GLY A 20 -29.57 8.35 24.97
C GLY A 20 -29.49 9.81 24.46
N THR A 21 -29.67 10.02 23.16
CA THR A 21 -29.70 11.34 22.52
C THR A 21 -31.15 11.88 22.52
N HIS A 22 -31.33 13.19 22.23
CA HIS A 22 -32.64 13.84 22.15
C HIS A 22 -32.95 14.32 20.72
N GLU A 23 -32.32 13.74 19.71
CA GLU A 23 -32.43 14.16 18.31
C GLU A 23 -33.84 13.94 17.73
N TYR A 24 -34.55 12.92 18.22
CA TYR A 24 -35.95 12.67 17.83
C TYR A 24 -36.92 13.75 18.31
N GLU A 25 -36.70 14.35 19.48
CA GLU A 25 -37.53 15.45 19.97
C GLU A 25 -37.30 16.73 19.16
N GLU A 26 -36.09 16.96 18.69
CA GLU A 26 -35.77 18.08 17.82
C GLU A 26 -36.35 17.87 16.40
N TYR A 27 -36.29 16.66 15.87
CA TYR A 27 -36.98 16.26 14.64
C TYR A 27 -38.50 16.51 14.71
N LEU A 28 -39.17 16.09 15.80
CA LEU A 28 -40.60 16.32 15.99
C LEU A 28 -40.95 17.80 16.05
N ARG A 29 -40.04 18.65 16.51
CA ARG A 29 -40.21 20.10 16.55
C ARG A 29 -40.18 20.69 15.14
N ASN A 30 -39.25 20.26 14.32
CA ASN A 30 -39.08 20.67 12.93
C ASN A 30 -40.24 20.19 12.05
N CYS A 31 -40.77 18.98 12.25
CA CYS A 31 -41.98 18.50 11.57
C CYS A 31 -43.24 19.27 11.89
N LYS A 32 -43.31 19.93 13.05
CA LYS A 32 -44.43 20.82 13.39
C LYS A 32 -44.39 22.16 12.66
N GLU A 33 -43.21 22.61 12.29
CA GLU A 33 -43.03 23.87 11.57
C GLU A 33 -43.21 23.72 10.05
N ASN A 34 -43.00 22.50 9.49
CA ASN A 34 -43.22 22.17 8.07
C ASN A 34 -44.03 20.87 7.92
N PRO A 35 -45.35 20.90 8.07
CA PRO A 35 -46.15 19.67 8.02
C PRO A 35 -46.18 19.07 6.62
N LEU A 36 -45.95 17.75 6.55
CA LEU A 36 -46.14 16.95 5.35
C LEU A 36 -47.63 16.99 4.90
N THR A 37 -47.87 16.83 3.61
CA THR A 37 -49.21 16.68 3.08
C THR A 37 -49.86 15.38 3.59
N GLU A 38 -51.19 15.29 3.61
CA GLU A 38 -51.90 14.08 4.09
C GLU A 38 -51.54 12.83 3.28
N GLU A 39 -51.19 12.96 2.02
CA GLU A 39 -50.80 11.87 1.12
C GLU A 39 -49.38 11.39 1.44
N GLU A 40 -48.46 12.31 1.64
CA GLU A 40 -47.07 11.99 2.05
C GLU A 40 -47.06 11.37 3.45
N GLN A 41 -47.90 11.82 4.40
CA GLN A 41 -48.03 11.19 5.73
C GLN A 41 -48.58 9.77 5.67
N ARG A 42 -49.46 9.46 4.72
CA ARG A 42 -50.07 8.15 4.55
C ARG A 42 -49.07 7.15 3.95
N GLU A 43 -48.39 7.51 2.89
CA GLU A 43 -47.33 6.68 2.29
C GLU A 43 -46.22 6.41 3.30
N TRP A 44 -45.87 7.43 4.09
CA TRP A 44 -44.90 7.37 5.16
C TRP A 44 -45.26 6.33 6.24
N THR A 45 -46.51 6.41 6.71
CA THR A 45 -47.01 5.53 7.77
C THR A 45 -47.07 4.06 7.31
N GLU A 46 -47.42 3.82 6.05
CA GLU A 46 -47.50 2.47 5.48
C GLU A 46 -46.11 1.85 5.31
N SER A 47 -45.11 2.58 4.77
CA SER A 47 -43.73 2.13 4.64
C SER A 47 -43.07 1.88 5.99
N ALA A 48 -43.27 2.78 6.97
CA ALA A 48 -42.75 2.61 8.32
C ALA A 48 -43.32 1.38 9.03
N ARG A 49 -44.63 1.12 8.89
CA ARG A 49 -45.29 -0.06 9.46
C ARG A 49 -44.76 -1.37 8.85
N ALA A 50 -44.52 -1.39 7.55
CA ALA A 50 -43.99 -2.57 6.88
C ALA A 50 -42.56 -2.89 7.36
N ALA A 51 -41.72 -1.86 7.53
CA ALA A 51 -40.35 -2.04 8.03
C ALA A 51 -40.31 -2.46 9.51
N ILE A 52 -41.20 -1.92 10.35
CA ILE A 52 -41.32 -2.34 11.77
C ILE A 52 -41.75 -3.81 11.85
N ALA A 53 -42.75 -4.21 11.07
CA ALA A 53 -43.23 -5.59 11.08
C ALA A 53 -42.14 -6.59 10.65
N GLU A 54 -41.27 -6.20 9.73
CA GLU A 54 -40.16 -7.05 9.30
C GLU A 54 -39.03 -7.12 10.35
N LEU A 55 -38.71 -6.02 11.01
CA LEU A 55 -37.76 -6.02 12.15
C LEU A 55 -38.26 -6.85 13.32
N GLU A 56 -39.56 -6.78 13.63
CA GLU A 56 -40.19 -7.59 14.66
C GLU A 56 -40.19 -9.09 14.26
N ARG A 57 -40.35 -9.42 12.98
CA ARG A 57 -40.24 -10.80 12.46
C ARG A 57 -38.82 -11.35 12.61
N ILE A 58 -37.81 -10.56 12.28
CA ILE A 58 -36.39 -10.93 12.40
C ILE A 58 -36.01 -11.13 13.88
N ASN A 59 -36.51 -10.29 14.78
CA ASN A 59 -36.25 -10.39 16.21
C ASN A 59 -37.10 -11.46 16.93
N ALA A 60 -38.20 -11.94 16.33
CA ALA A 60 -39.09 -12.95 16.88
C ALA A 60 -38.75 -14.39 16.46
N GLU A 61 -37.76 -14.61 15.60
CA GLU A 61 -37.25 -15.97 15.35
C GLU A 61 -36.56 -16.48 16.62
N PRO A 62 -37.08 -17.58 17.25
CA PRO A 62 -36.54 -18.07 18.52
C PRO A 62 -35.11 -18.54 18.32
N GLU A 63 -34.21 -18.15 19.23
CA GLU A 63 -32.91 -18.79 19.36
C GLU A 63 -33.10 -20.30 19.40
N PRO A 64 -32.36 -21.10 18.61
CA PRO A 64 -32.46 -22.56 18.65
C PRO A 64 -32.09 -23.01 20.08
N THR A 65 -33.10 -23.56 20.76
CA THR A 65 -33.01 -24.04 22.15
C THR A 65 -31.89 -25.07 22.26
N ARG A 66 -31.02 -24.85 23.21
CA ARG A 66 -29.85 -25.64 23.61
C ARG A 66 -30.20 -27.03 24.19
N GLN A 67 -31.37 -27.61 23.92
CA GLN A 67 -31.89 -28.84 24.56
C GLN A 67 -32.09 -30.03 23.61
N ALA A 68 -31.58 -30.05 22.41
CA ALA A 68 -31.72 -31.20 21.51
C ALA A 68 -30.40 -31.94 21.17
N ALA A 69 -29.30 -31.71 21.89
CA ALA A 69 -28.00 -32.34 21.62
C ALA A 69 -27.51 -33.33 22.71
N GLU A 70 -28.35 -33.72 23.64
CA GLU A 70 -27.96 -34.70 24.73
C GLU A 70 -28.60 -36.09 24.59
N ALA A 71 -29.12 -36.47 23.47
CA ALA A 71 -29.64 -37.83 23.28
C ALA A 71 -29.26 -38.40 21.93
N GLU A 72 -28.02 -38.82 21.79
CA GLU A 72 -27.63 -40.00 21.02
C GLU A 72 -26.14 -40.26 21.24
N GLY A 73 -25.88 -41.39 21.91
CA GLY A 73 -24.56 -41.74 22.36
C GLY A 73 -23.68 -42.41 21.32
N THR A 74 -22.40 -42.34 21.63
CA THR A 74 -21.34 -43.30 21.31
C THR A 74 -21.11 -43.68 19.85
N SER A 75 -20.12 -43.04 19.26
CA SER A 75 -19.00 -43.74 18.61
C SER A 75 -17.91 -42.72 18.23
N SER A 76 -16.71 -42.92 18.78
CA SER A 76 -15.50 -42.19 18.39
C SER A 76 -15.17 -42.42 16.93
N PRO A 77 -14.92 -41.37 16.14
CA PRO A 77 -14.24 -41.55 14.88
C PRO A 77 -12.71 -41.51 15.13
N GLN A 78 -12.07 -42.53 14.64
CA GLN A 78 -10.64 -42.65 14.52
C GLN A 78 -10.04 -41.45 13.74
N THR A 79 -8.93 -40.95 14.28
CA THR A 79 -8.02 -40.00 13.66
C THR A 79 -7.54 -40.54 12.32
N PRO A 80 -7.65 -39.81 11.19
CA PRO A 80 -6.92 -40.17 10.00
C PRO A 80 -5.45 -39.79 10.16
N GLU A 81 -4.58 -40.74 9.86
CA GLU A 81 -3.14 -40.58 9.78
C GLU A 81 -2.75 -39.48 8.78
N PRO A 82 -1.63 -38.75 9.01
CA PRO A 82 -1.11 -37.74 8.12
C PRO A 82 -0.27 -38.40 7.01
N THR A 83 -0.88 -38.75 5.92
CA THR A 83 -0.19 -39.15 4.69
C THR A 83 -0.59 -38.15 3.60
N GLU A 84 0.38 -37.32 3.21
CA GLU A 84 0.49 -36.62 1.91
C GLU A 84 1.18 -35.24 1.92
N LEU A 85 1.99 -34.93 2.95
CA LEU A 85 2.84 -33.71 2.92
C LEU A 85 4.36 -33.99 2.99
N GLN A 86 4.78 -35.23 2.74
CA GLN A 86 6.16 -35.66 2.90
C GLN A 86 6.97 -35.83 1.60
N GLU A 87 6.44 -35.52 0.41
CA GLU A 87 7.15 -35.76 -0.86
C GLU A 87 7.62 -34.50 -1.60
N MET A 88 7.95 -33.41 -0.92
CA MET A 88 8.58 -32.26 -1.58
C MET A 88 9.85 -31.74 -0.89
N CYS A 89 10.66 -32.64 -0.35
CA CYS A 89 12.02 -32.27 0.03
C CYS A 89 12.94 -33.49 -0.11
N CYS A 90 14.01 -33.32 -0.91
CA CYS A 90 15.23 -34.13 -0.97
C CYS A 90 15.17 -35.43 -1.78
N THR A 91 15.41 -35.32 -3.08
CA THR A 91 16.33 -36.25 -3.76
C THR A 91 17.25 -35.44 -4.67
N GLY A 92 18.52 -35.34 -4.26
CA GLY A 92 19.58 -35.00 -5.19
C GLY A 92 19.83 -36.22 -6.10
N GLN A 93 19.71 -35.99 -7.39
CA GLN A 93 20.38 -36.82 -8.40
C GLN A 93 20.86 -35.93 -9.55
N GLU A 94 22.01 -36.30 -10.04
CA GLU A 94 22.88 -35.60 -10.95
C GLU A 94 22.25 -35.25 -12.30
N ALA A 95 22.74 -34.14 -12.86
CA ALA A 95 22.40 -33.62 -14.15
C ALA A 95 22.80 -34.58 -15.28
N GLU A 96 21.87 -34.94 -16.13
CA GLU A 96 22.15 -35.28 -17.53
C GLU A 96 20.99 -34.73 -18.40
N ASP A 97 21.42 -33.94 -19.40
CA ASP A 97 20.68 -33.52 -20.60
C ASP A 97 19.35 -32.76 -20.44
N ALA A 98 19.47 -31.43 -20.37
CA ALA A 98 18.37 -30.53 -20.66
C ALA A 98 18.19 -30.39 -22.20
N PRO A 99 16.97 -30.54 -22.74
CA PRO A 99 16.68 -30.13 -24.11
C PRO A 99 16.66 -28.61 -24.20
N GLU A 100 17.22 -28.09 -25.29
CA GLU A 100 17.20 -26.68 -25.67
C GLU A 100 15.77 -26.12 -25.60
N VAL A 101 15.57 -25.14 -24.74
CA VAL A 101 14.31 -24.37 -24.71
C VAL A 101 14.39 -23.34 -25.82
N GLU A 102 13.61 -23.51 -26.88
CA GLU A 102 13.34 -22.49 -27.87
C GLU A 102 12.93 -21.18 -27.18
N VAL A 103 13.73 -20.14 -27.42
CA VAL A 103 13.40 -18.78 -27.03
C VAL A 103 12.23 -18.31 -27.89
N VAL A 104 11.04 -18.29 -27.31
CA VAL A 104 9.88 -17.65 -27.93
C VAL A 104 10.10 -16.14 -27.92
N PRO A 105 10.04 -15.46 -29.10
CA PRO A 105 10.21 -14.02 -29.16
C PRO A 105 9.11 -13.30 -28.37
N ALA A 106 9.50 -12.21 -27.69
CA ALA A 106 8.61 -11.32 -26.95
C ALA A 106 7.71 -10.50 -27.91
N GLU A 107 6.77 -11.17 -28.58
CA GLU A 107 5.73 -10.52 -29.39
C GLU A 107 4.41 -11.28 -29.21
N ALA A 108 3.74 -11.01 -28.09
CA ALA A 108 2.30 -11.19 -27.96
C ALA A 108 1.77 -10.23 -26.89
N ILE A 109 1.94 -8.93 -27.12
CA ILE A 109 1.05 -7.93 -26.52
C ILE A 109 -0.26 -8.06 -27.27
N VAL A 110 -1.27 -8.60 -26.58
CA VAL A 110 -2.65 -8.63 -27.10
C VAL A 110 -3.06 -7.18 -27.36
N PRO A 111 -3.47 -6.82 -28.59
CA PRO A 111 -3.86 -5.45 -28.87
C PRO A 111 -5.12 -5.09 -28.10
N LEU A 112 -5.09 -3.92 -27.47
CA LEU A 112 -6.28 -3.21 -26.98
C LEU A 112 -7.35 -3.24 -28.08
N VAL A 113 -8.54 -3.68 -27.75
CA VAL A 113 -9.71 -3.59 -28.62
C VAL A 113 -9.90 -2.13 -28.97
N GLN A 114 -9.54 -1.75 -30.18
CA GLN A 114 -9.92 -0.48 -30.79
C GLN A 114 -11.42 -0.51 -31.03
N ILE A 115 -12.17 0.21 -30.23
CA ILE A 115 -13.54 0.60 -30.60
C ILE A 115 -13.39 1.72 -31.63
N GLY A 116 -13.59 1.38 -32.88
CA GLY A 116 -13.51 2.34 -33.99
C GLY A 116 -14.66 3.34 -33.98
N GLY A 117 -14.33 4.59 -34.19
CA GLY A 117 -15.24 5.69 -34.45
C GLY A 117 -14.43 6.99 -34.49
N ASP A 118 -14.26 7.57 -35.71
CA ASP A 118 -13.65 8.87 -35.91
C ASP A 118 -14.43 9.96 -35.17
N ALA A 119 -13.92 10.37 -34.00
CA ALA A 119 -14.30 11.60 -33.32
C ALA A 119 -13.04 12.46 -33.15
N PRO A 120 -13.15 13.81 -33.16
CA PRO A 120 -12.00 14.69 -33.02
C PRO A 120 -11.30 14.44 -31.71
N ALA A 121 -9.96 14.51 -31.67
CA ALA A 121 -9.06 14.21 -30.59
C ALA A 121 -9.60 14.66 -29.21
N GLU A 122 -10.42 13.84 -28.59
CA GLU A 122 -10.73 13.94 -27.17
C GLU A 122 -9.44 13.62 -26.39
N LYS A 123 -9.06 14.53 -25.49
CA LYS A 123 -8.00 14.31 -24.51
C LYS A 123 -8.25 12.93 -23.89
N GLU A 124 -7.27 12.02 -23.99
CA GLU A 124 -7.36 10.66 -23.49
C GLU A 124 -7.91 10.67 -22.06
N ARG A 125 -9.12 10.17 -21.90
CA ARG A 125 -9.81 10.13 -20.61
C ARG A 125 -9.24 8.95 -19.82
N TRP A 126 -8.86 9.21 -18.56
CA TRP A 126 -8.39 8.15 -17.69
C TRP A 126 -9.50 7.11 -17.45
N ALA A 127 -9.20 5.85 -17.69
CA ALA A 127 -10.13 4.77 -17.40
C ALA A 127 -10.19 4.51 -15.87
N TYR A 128 -11.40 4.38 -15.34
CA TYR A 128 -11.65 4.11 -13.93
C TYR A 128 -12.26 2.72 -13.72
N ALA A 129 -12.14 2.19 -12.50
CA ALA A 129 -12.70 0.90 -12.11
C ALA A 129 -14.19 0.77 -12.47
N SER A 130 -14.99 1.82 -12.22
CA SER A 130 -16.42 1.85 -12.52
C SER A 130 -16.73 1.76 -14.03
N GLU A 131 -15.85 2.27 -14.88
CA GLU A 131 -16.02 2.22 -16.33
C GLU A 131 -15.68 0.81 -16.87
N LEU A 132 -14.58 0.24 -16.38
CA LEU A 132 -14.15 -1.11 -16.80
C LEU A 132 -15.10 -2.20 -16.31
N ILE A 133 -15.57 -2.12 -15.07
CA ILE A 133 -16.46 -3.13 -14.48
C ILE A 133 -17.89 -2.97 -15.02
N GLY A 134 -18.31 -1.73 -15.32
CA GLY A 134 -19.69 -1.46 -15.74
C GLY A 134 -20.69 -2.01 -14.74
N ASP A 135 -21.69 -2.75 -15.23
CA ASP A 135 -22.75 -3.38 -14.43
C ASP A 135 -22.48 -4.88 -14.14
N ALA A 136 -21.32 -5.42 -14.52
CA ALA A 136 -20.99 -6.82 -14.31
C ALA A 136 -21.09 -7.26 -12.84
N PHE A 137 -20.79 -6.34 -11.90
CA PHE A 137 -20.84 -6.59 -10.45
C PHE A 137 -22.24 -7.00 -9.96
N GLN A 138 -23.31 -6.60 -10.64
CA GLN A 138 -24.70 -6.95 -10.29
C GLN A 138 -24.98 -8.46 -10.48
N HIS A 139 -24.18 -9.10 -11.32
CA HIS A 139 -24.32 -10.51 -11.69
C HIS A 139 -23.24 -11.43 -11.11
N TRP A 140 -22.32 -10.89 -10.28
CA TRP A 140 -21.31 -11.72 -9.64
C TRP A 140 -21.96 -12.72 -8.68
N GLY A 141 -21.82 -14.01 -8.99
CA GLY A 141 -22.12 -15.10 -8.04
C GLY A 141 -21.03 -15.22 -6.97
N ASN A 142 -21.24 -16.11 -6.00
CA ASN A 142 -20.24 -16.42 -4.99
C ASN A 142 -18.89 -16.79 -5.61
N GLY A 143 -17.82 -16.53 -4.89
CA GLY A 143 -16.45 -16.76 -5.33
C GLY A 143 -15.63 -15.48 -5.40
N ARG A 144 -14.47 -15.60 -5.99
CA ARG A 144 -13.43 -14.59 -6.05
C ARG A 144 -13.62 -13.61 -7.20
N VAL A 145 -13.29 -12.36 -6.95
CA VAL A 145 -13.13 -11.30 -7.95
C VAL A 145 -11.79 -10.59 -7.70
N LEU A 146 -11.00 -10.36 -8.73
CA LEU A 146 -9.70 -9.69 -8.64
C LEU A 146 -9.75 -8.33 -9.32
N LEU A 147 -9.44 -7.26 -8.57
CA LEU A 147 -9.28 -5.89 -9.08
C LEU A 147 -7.80 -5.49 -9.02
N ASP A 148 -7.04 -5.88 -10.04
CA ASP A 148 -5.62 -5.53 -10.23
C ASP A 148 -5.53 -4.17 -10.92
N MET A 149 -5.64 -3.12 -10.13
CA MET A 149 -5.78 -1.78 -10.65
C MET A 149 -4.83 -0.83 -9.96
N GLY A 150 -4.13 -0.04 -10.74
CA GLY A 150 -3.20 0.98 -10.29
C GLY A 150 -3.76 1.91 -9.22
N THR A 151 -2.87 2.65 -8.56
CA THR A 151 -3.27 3.69 -7.61
C THR A 151 -4.09 4.77 -8.33
N GLY A 152 -5.15 5.30 -7.69
CA GLY A 152 -6.00 6.35 -8.30
C GLY A 152 -7.00 5.89 -9.35
N ARG A 153 -7.09 4.60 -9.64
CA ARG A 153 -8.05 4.05 -10.61
C ARG A 153 -9.49 3.91 -10.08
N GLY A 154 -9.83 4.55 -8.96
CA GLY A 154 -11.20 4.63 -8.46
C GLY A 154 -11.75 3.36 -7.82
N LYS A 155 -10.89 2.43 -7.34
CA LYS A 155 -11.34 1.18 -6.68
C LYS A 155 -12.31 1.44 -5.53
N ASN A 156 -11.93 2.30 -4.58
CA ASN A 156 -12.78 2.62 -3.42
C ASN A 156 -14.04 3.40 -3.81
N GLU A 157 -13.95 4.26 -4.82
CA GLU A 157 -15.13 4.93 -5.38
C GLU A 157 -16.10 3.93 -6.04
N PHE A 158 -15.61 2.94 -6.76
CA PHE A 158 -16.43 1.86 -7.30
C PHE A 158 -17.17 1.11 -6.17
N ILE A 159 -16.45 0.71 -5.11
CA ILE A 159 -17.07 0.01 -3.98
C ILE A 159 -18.18 0.88 -3.34
N ILE A 160 -17.89 2.14 -3.05
CA ILE A 160 -18.84 3.01 -2.32
C ILE A 160 -19.97 3.48 -3.25
N LYS A 161 -19.64 4.12 -4.38
CA LYS A 161 -20.62 4.81 -5.24
C LYS A 161 -21.35 3.91 -6.25
N LYS A 162 -20.85 2.69 -6.48
CA LYS A 162 -21.50 1.75 -7.40
C LYS A 162 -22.04 0.53 -6.66
N LEU A 163 -21.16 -0.25 -6.00
CA LEU A 163 -21.57 -1.48 -5.34
C LEU A 163 -22.49 -1.21 -4.14
N VAL A 164 -22.10 -0.32 -3.23
CA VAL A 164 -22.89 -0.01 -2.02
C VAL A 164 -24.19 0.72 -2.38
N SER A 165 -24.15 1.75 -3.23
CA SER A 165 -25.35 2.45 -3.70
C SER A 165 -26.34 1.49 -4.36
N TRP A 166 -25.87 0.64 -5.28
CA TRP A 166 -26.75 -0.39 -5.88
C TRP A 166 -27.34 -1.34 -4.83
N ARG A 167 -26.56 -1.75 -3.81
CA ARG A 167 -27.09 -2.62 -2.74
C ARG A 167 -28.16 -1.92 -1.90
N ILE A 168 -28.03 -0.62 -1.67
CA ILE A 168 -29.07 0.19 -1.02
C ILE A 168 -30.33 0.21 -1.89
N ASP A 169 -30.22 0.47 -3.18
CA ASP A 169 -31.35 0.44 -4.11
C ASP A 169 -32.07 -0.91 -4.13
N GLU A 170 -31.32 -2.00 -4.09
CA GLU A 170 -31.89 -3.35 -4.01
C GLU A 170 -32.55 -3.64 -2.65
N MET A 171 -31.97 -3.14 -1.56
CA MET A 171 -32.55 -3.25 -0.22
C MET A 171 -33.91 -2.51 -0.14
N LEU A 172 -34.02 -1.37 -0.80
CA LEU A 172 -35.28 -0.61 -0.84
C LEU A 172 -36.38 -1.29 -1.65
N LYS A 173 -36.01 -2.14 -2.60
CA LYS A 173 -36.95 -2.96 -3.39
C LYS A 173 -37.27 -4.30 -2.73
N ASN A 174 -36.35 -4.85 -1.94
CA ASN A 174 -36.42 -6.21 -1.42
C ASN A 174 -35.69 -6.31 -0.08
N THR A 175 -36.40 -6.60 0.99
CA THR A 175 -35.95 -6.51 2.38
C THR A 175 -34.83 -7.47 2.79
N THR A 176 -34.56 -8.53 2.03
CA THR A 176 -33.59 -9.56 2.42
C THR A 176 -32.30 -9.46 1.61
N ILE A 177 -31.44 -8.51 1.93
CA ILE A 177 -30.22 -8.28 1.16
C ILE A 177 -28.98 -8.23 2.05
N GLY A 178 -28.00 -9.13 1.77
CA GLY A 178 -26.72 -9.13 2.46
C GLY A 178 -25.91 -7.87 2.21
N ARG A 179 -25.28 -7.37 3.26
CA ARG A 179 -24.48 -6.14 3.30
C ARG A 179 -23.12 -6.30 2.62
N VAL A 180 -22.32 -5.24 2.63
CA VAL A 180 -20.94 -5.20 2.18
C VAL A 180 -20.02 -5.05 3.40
N LEU A 181 -19.04 -5.94 3.55
CA LEU A 181 -17.96 -5.84 4.52
C LEU A 181 -16.68 -5.41 3.80
N CYS A 182 -16.09 -4.30 4.20
CA CYS A 182 -14.80 -3.86 3.69
C CYS A 182 -13.71 -4.07 4.74
N LEU A 183 -12.67 -4.81 4.39
CA LEU A 183 -11.50 -5.08 5.22
C LEU A 183 -10.32 -4.26 4.75
N CYS A 184 -9.65 -3.58 5.67
CA CYS A 184 -8.47 -2.76 5.38
C CYS A 184 -7.31 -3.06 6.35
N PRO A 185 -6.04 -2.81 5.94
CA PRO A 185 -4.88 -3.19 6.75
C PRO A 185 -4.60 -2.29 7.95
N LEU A 186 -5.05 -1.02 7.94
CA LEU A 186 -4.67 0.01 8.91
C LEU A 186 -5.87 0.82 9.41
N ASN A 187 -5.78 1.32 10.64
CA ASN A 187 -6.80 2.21 11.22
C ASN A 187 -6.94 3.54 10.44
N THR A 188 -5.87 4.03 9.84
CA THR A 188 -5.91 5.24 8.99
C THR A 188 -6.76 5.01 7.74
N LEU A 189 -6.60 3.85 7.07
CA LEU A 189 -7.44 3.45 5.95
C LEU A 189 -8.89 3.19 6.36
N HIS A 190 -9.09 2.61 7.53
CA HIS A 190 -10.41 2.43 8.11
C HIS A 190 -11.12 3.78 8.26
N ALA A 191 -10.47 4.76 8.90
CA ALA A 191 -11.01 6.10 9.07
C ALA A 191 -11.26 6.81 7.72
N GLU A 192 -10.35 6.69 6.76
CA GLU A 192 -10.49 7.25 5.42
C GLU A 192 -11.68 6.63 4.66
N MET A 193 -11.88 5.32 4.77
CA MET A 193 -13.01 4.64 4.12
C MET A 193 -14.35 5.10 4.72
N LEU A 194 -14.41 5.27 6.04
CA LEU A 194 -15.61 5.81 6.71
C LEU A 194 -15.89 7.25 6.26
N GLN A 195 -14.87 8.11 6.20
CA GLN A 195 -15.01 9.47 5.70
C GLN A 195 -15.51 9.50 4.26
N ARG A 196 -14.92 8.69 3.37
CA ARG A 196 -15.35 8.60 1.96
C ARG A 196 -16.78 8.07 1.82
N ARG A 197 -17.20 7.16 2.71
CA ARG A 197 -18.57 6.66 2.78
C ARG A 197 -19.53 7.80 3.05
N THR A 198 -19.29 8.59 4.10
CA THR A 198 -20.11 9.75 4.46
C THR A 198 -20.08 10.84 3.37
N GLU A 199 -18.90 11.16 2.82
CA GLU A 199 -18.78 12.11 1.69
C GLU A 199 -19.62 11.66 0.47
N ALA A 200 -19.63 10.37 0.15
CA ALA A 200 -20.40 9.84 -0.97
C ALA A 200 -21.91 9.88 -0.71
N ALA A 201 -22.33 9.52 0.50
CA ALA A 201 -23.72 9.56 0.90
C ALA A 201 -24.30 10.98 0.86
N ILE A 202 -23.53 11.97 1.29
CA ILE A 202 -23.93 13.39 1.24
C ILE A 202 -23.95 13.89 -0.21
N ALA A 203 -22.92 13.57 -1.01
CA ALA A 203 -22.82 14.03 -2.39
C ALA A 203 -23.90 13.45 -3.32
N GLU A 204 -24.47 12.28 -3.02
CA GLU A 204 -25.56 11.67 -3.79
C GLU A 204 -26.86 12.46 -3.68
N VAL A 205 -27.03 13.17 -2.59
CA VAL A 205 -28.22 13.99 -2.28
C VAL A 205 -27.86 15.48 -2.17
N ASP A 206 -26.83 15.92 -2.86
CA ASP A 206 -26.39 17.31 -2.86
C ASP A 206 -27.50 18.25 -3.34
N GLY A 207 -27.74 19.31 -2.57
CA GLY A 207 -28.86 20.25 -2.80
C GLY A 207 -30.18 19.88 -2.13
N GLU A 208 -30.28 18.70 -1.50
CA GLU A 208 -31.42 18.29 -0.70
C GLU A 208 -31.27 18.78 0.77
N PRO A 209 -32.36 18.80 1.55
CA PRO A 209 -32.31 19.14 2.97
C PRO A 209 -31.35 18.27 3.78
N MET A 210 -30.75 18.82 4.83
CA MET A 210 -29.78 18.13 5.68
C MET A 210 -30.28 16.79 6.25
N GLU A 211 -31.58 16.70 6.53
CA GLU A 211 -32.26 15.48 7.03
C GLU A 211 -32.16 14.33 6.00
N ILE A 212 -32.30 14.64 4.71
CA ILE A 212 -32.16 13.64 3.64
C ILE A 212 -30.69 13.17 3.55
N ALA A 213 -29.73 14.09 3.70
CA ALA A 213 -28.31 13.73 3.71
C ALA A 213 -27.97 12.83 4.90
N MET A 214 -28.49 13.11 6.10
CA MET A 214 -28.29 12.27 7.29
C MET A 214 -28.92 10.88 7.13
N THR A 215 -30.11 10.81 6.55
CA THR A 215 -30.79 9.53 6.27
C THR A 215 -30.00 8.71 5.26
N ASN A 216 -29.50 9.34 4.22
CA ASN A 216 -28.69 8.64 3.21
C ASN A 216 -27.37 8.13 3.82
N ASP A 217 -26.71 8.89 4.68
CA ASP A 217 -25.52 8.44 5.41
C ASP A 217 -25.82 7.22 6.29
N ALA A 218 -26.96 7.19 6.97
CA ALA A 218 -27.40 6.04 7.76
C ALA A 218 -27.64 4.79 6.89
N PHE A 219 -28.17 4.91 5.67
CA PHE A 219 -28.27 3.79 4.74
C PHE A 219 -26.90 3.27 4.33
N TYR A 220 -25.96 4.16 4.02
CA TYR A 220 -24.60 3.79 3.70
C TYR A 220 -23.90 3.11 4.89
N GLU A 221 -24.12 3.61 6.11
CA GLU A 221 -23.57 3.03 7.33
C GLU A 221 -24.09 1.62 7.59
N ASN A 222 -25.38 1.41 7.40
CA ASN A 222 -25.98 0.08 7.53
C ASN A 222 -25.50 -0.89 6.44
N MET A 223 -25.34 -0.41 5.20
CA MET A 223 -24.97 -1.26 4.07
C MET A 223 -23.48 -1.57 4.02
N LEU A 224 -22.59 -0.63 4.37
CA LEU A 224 -21.14 -0.78 4.33
C LEU A 224 -20.54 -0.82 5.74
N GLU A 225 -20.18 -1.98 6.19
CA GLU A 225 -19.38 -2.16 7.40
C GLU A 225 -17.90 -2.18 7.06
N VAL A 226 -17.08 -1.38 7.76
CA VAL A 226 -15.63 -1.34 7.59
C VAL A 226 -14.94 -1.91 8.81
N ARG A 227 -13.98 -2.81 8.63
CA ARG A 227 -13.17 -3.42 9.69
C ARG A 227 -11.71 -3.53 9.27
N THR A 228 -10.83 -3.73 10.22
CA THR A 228 -9.43 -4.09 9.90
C THR A 228 -9.29 -5.61 9.76
N TYR A 229 -8.28 -6.07 9.00
CA TYR A 229 -7.93 -7.49 8.93
C TYR A 229 -7.65 -8.08 10.32
N GLN A 230 -6.96 -7.32 11.18
CA GLN A 230 -6.63 -7.72 12.54
C GLN A 230 -7.88 -7.98 13.40
N ASN A 231 -9.00 -7.28 13.14
CA ASN A 231 -10.27 -7.56 13.80
C ASN A 231 -10.78 -8.96 13.44
N ILE A 232 -10.73 -9.32 12.15
CA ILE A 232 -11.13 -10.65 11.67
C ILE A 232 -10.19 -11.74 12.21
N GLU A 233 -8.87 -11.50 12.20
CA GLU A 233 -7.87 -12.42 12.77
C GLU A 233 -8.13 -12.72 14.25
N THR A 234 -8.44 -11.68 15.02
CA THR A 234 -8.75 -11.80 16.44
C THR A 234 -10.04 -12.58 16.68
N LYS A 235 -11.10 -12.27 15.91
CA LYS A 235 -12.37 -13.01 15.98
C LYS A 235 -12.19 -14.48 15.61
N TYR A 236 -11.44 -14.76 14.55
CA TYR A 236 -11.18 -16.14 14.09
C TYR A 236 -10.41 -16.96 15.12
N ARG A 237 -9.39 -16.36 15.77
CA ARG A 237 -8.64 -17.02 16.84
C ARG A 237 -9.49 -17.32 18.06
N ASN A 238 -10.37 -16.40 18.45
CA ASN A 238 -11.14 -16.51 19.69
C ASN A 238 -12.37 -17.42 19.51
N ASP A 239 -13.11 -17.24 18.42
CA ASP A 239 -14.33 -18.00 18.14
C ASP A 239 -14.61 -18.07 16.64
N PRO A 240 -14.08 -19.09 15.92
CA PRO A 240 -14.34 -19.29 14.50
C PRO A 240 -15.81 -19.45 14.14
N ALA A 241 -16.62 -20.05 15.04
CA ALA A 241 -18.04 -20.29 14.78
C ALA A 241 -18.84 -18.99 14.81
N SER A 242 -18.58 -18.14 15.81
CA SER A 242 -19.17 -16.80 15.89
C SER A 242 -18.78 -15.94 14.68
N LEU A 243 -17.51 -16.01 14.24
CA LEU A 243 -17.08 -15.30 13.02
C LEU A 243 -17.84 -15.81 11.80
N LYS A 244 -18.02 -17.12 11.64
CA LYS A 244 -18.80 -17.68 10.52
C LYS A 244 -20.24 -17.14 10.53
N LYS A 245 -20.90 -17.13 11.71
CA LYS A 245 -22.24 -16.55 11.88
C LYS A 245 -22.25 -15.05 11.53
N TYR A 246 -21.26 -14.29 11.99
CA TYR A 246 -21.14 -12.86 11.67
C TYR A 246 -21.05 -12.60 10.16
N LEU A 247 -20.27 -13.41 9.44
CA LEU A 247 -20.07 -13.25 7.99
C LEU A 247 -21.37 -13.52 7.20
N THR A 248 -22.33 -14.33 7.69
CA THR A 248 -23.60 -14.58 6.99
C THR A 248 -24.43 -13.32 6.73
N GLY A 249 -24.19 -12.23 7.49
CA GLY A 249 -24.83 -10.93 7.28
C GLY A 249 -24.34 -10.16 6.04
N PHE A 250 -23.33 -10.67 5.34
CA PHE A 250 -22.73 -9.98 4.20
C PHE A 250 -22.88 -10.79 2.91
N LYS A 251 -23.15 -10.12 1.80
CA LYS A 251 -23.11 -10.76 0.46
C LYS A 251 -21.76 -10.53 -0.20
N TYR A 252 -21.17 -9.36 0.03
CA TYR A 252 -19.88 -8.96 -0.52
C TYR A 252 -18.87 -8.74 0.60
N ILE A 253 -17.68 -9.29 0.42
CA ILE A 253 -16.55 -9.05 1.32
C ILE A 253 -15.42 -8.46 0.46
N VAL A 254 -15.01 -7.25 0.76
CA VAL A 254 -13.97 -6.52 0.05
C VAL A 254 -12.68 -6.59 0.84
N ALA A 255 -11.63 -7.11 0.25
CA ALA A 255 -10.27 -7.13 0.77
C ALA A 255 -9.49 -5.98 0.15
N ASP A 256 -9.60 -4.77 0.75
CA ASP A 256 -8.89 -3.59 0.28
C ASP A 256 -7.41 -3.68 0.65
N GLU A 257 -6.54 -3.21 -0.28
CA GLU A 257 -5.09 -3.32 -0.18
C GLU A 257 -4.65 -4.76 0.16
N CYS A 258 -5.14 -5.74 -0.61
CA CYS A 258 -4.93 -7.16 -0.37
C CYS A 258 -3.46 -7.60 -0.41
N HIS A 259 -2.52 -6.74 -0.85
CA HIS A 259 -1.08 -6.94 -0.65
C HIS A 259 -0.70 -7.03 0.84
N TYR A 260 -1.65 -6.73 1.74
CA TYR A 260 -1.53 -7.01 3.17
C TYR A 260 -1.10 -8.45 3.46
N PHE A 261 -1.64 -9.43 2.74
CA PHE A 261 -1.33 -10.83 2.96
C PHE A 261 0.10 -11.21 2.61
N THR A 262 0.75 -10.44 1.76
CA THR A 262 2.16 -10.63 1.39
C THR A 262 3.07 -9.65 2.12
N ASP A 263 2.89 -8.35 1.94
CA ASP A 263 3.85 -7.35 2.41
C ASP A 263 3.87 -7.18 3.94
N PHE A 264 2.72 -7.37 4.62
CA PHE A 264 2.64 -7.24 6.08
C PHE A 264 2.99 -8.55 6.80
N SER A 265 3.01 -9.67 6.10
CA SER A 265 3.25 -10.98 6.70
C SER A 265 4.66 -11.16 7.24
N SER A 266 5.66 -10.40 6.77
CA SER A 266 7.01 -10.41 7.30
C SER A 266 7.15 -9.89 8.73
N TYR A 267 6.13 -9.21 9.26
CA TYR A 267 6.07 -8.69 10.63
C TYR A 267 4.71 -8.86 11.32
N GLY A 268 3.71 -9.40 10.62
CA GLY A 268 2.37 -9.68 11.15
C GLY A 268 2.17 -11.19 11.31
N MET A 269 2.05 -11.66 12.54
CA MET A 269 1.97 -13.10 12.84
C MET A 269 0.69 -13.77 12.32
N ASN A 270 -0.41 -13.04 12.20
CA ASN A 270 -1.73 -13.61 11.96
C ASN A 270 -2.30 -13.35 10.55
N THR A 271 -1.55 -12.71 9.64
CA THR A 271 -2.05 -12.34 8.30
C THR A 271 -2.61 -13.51 7.49
N TYR A 272 -2.09 -14.72 7.70
CA TYR A 272 -2.58 -15.93 7.06
C TYR A 272 -3.99 -16.32 7.52
N LEU A 273 -4.39 -15.97 8.75
CA LEU A 273 -5.72 -16.30 9.29
C LEU A 273 -6.83 -15.53 8.56
N SER A 274 -6.62 -14.23 8.33
CA SER A 274 -7.60 -13.44 7.57
C SER A 274 -7.66 -13.88 6.10
N LEU A 275 -6.55 -14.28 5.49
CA LEU A 275 -6.58 -14.87 4.15
C LEU A 275 -7.36 -16.20 4.12
N GLU A 276 -7.12 -17.08 5.08
CA GLU A 276 -7.84 -18.36 5.21
C GLU A 276 -9.36 -18.14 5.37
N VAL A 277 -9.76 -17.18 6.21
CA VAL A 277 -11.16 -16.79 6.38
C VAL A 277 -11.78 -16.35 5.06
N LEU A 278 -11.09 -15.48 4.32
CA LEU A 278 -11.58 -14.98 3.03
C LEU A 278 -11.70 -16.08 1.98
N GLN A 279 -10.71 -16.96 1.88
CA GLN A 279 -10.75 -18.08 0.94
C GLN A 279 -11.90 -19.06 1.27
N LYS A 280 -12.17 -19.32 2.55
CA LYS A 280 -13.33 -20.10 2.96
C LYS A 280 -14.65 -19.40 2.66
N ALA A 281 -14.68 -18.08 2.81
CA ALA A 281 -15.86 -17.26 2.52
C ALA A 281 -16.24 -17.22 1.04
N GLU A 282 -15.31 -17.50 0.11
CA GLU A 282 -15.58 -17.56 -1.34
C GLU A 282 -16.69 -18.57 -1.71
N ALA A 283 -16.93 -19.58 -0.88
CA ALA A 283 -18.00 -20.55 -1.11
C ALA A 283 -19.41 -19.94 -1.00
N ASP A 284 -19.58 -18.98 -0.08
CA ASP A 284 -20.88 -18.44 0.29
C ASP A 284 -21.05 -16.95 -0.06
N HIS A 285 -19.96 -16.26 -0.38
CA HIS A 285 -19.90 -14.81 -0.59
C HIS A 285 -19.18 -14.45 -1.90
N VAL A 286 -19.40 -13.23 -2.39
CA VAL A 286 -18.54 -12.59 -3.39
C VAL A 286 -17.38 -11.94 -2.65
N VAL A 287 -16.15 -12.44 -2.85
CA VAL A 287 -14.95 -11.90 -2.21
C VAL A 287 -14.12 -11.13 -3.24
N ILE A 288 -14.02 -9.82 -3.04
CA ILE A 288 -13.32 -8.90 -3.94
C ILE A 288 -11.94 -8.59 -3.36
N TYR A 289 -10.90 -9.07 -4.01
CA TYR A 289 -9.52 -8.73 -3.65
C TYR A 289 -9.05 -7.57 -4.52
N MET A 290 -8.64 -6.47 -3.91
CA MET A 290 -8.21 -5.29 -4.66
C MET A 290 -6.92 -4.68 -4.11
N SER A 291 -6.01 -4.34 -5.00
CA SER A 291 -4.76 -3.63 -4.68
C SER A 291 -4.15 -3.03 -5.94
N ALA A 292 -3.29 -2.04 -5.75
CA ALA A 292 -2.42 -1.49 -6.80
C ALA A 292 -1.08 -2.25 -6.92
N THR A 293 -0.73 -3.05 -5.93
CA THR A 293 0.50 -3.84 -5.82
C THR A 293 0.21 -5.26 -5.37
N GLY A 294 -0.93 -5.81 -5.82
CA GLY A 294 -1.44 -7.10 -5.39
C GLY A 294 -0.87 -8.31 -6.13
N GLU A 295 0.07 -8.16 -7.06
CA GLU A 295 0.56 -9.22 -7.95
C GLU A 295 0.94 -10.51 -7.21
N GLU A 296 1.73 -10.41 -6.14
CA GLU A 296 2.15 -11.58 -5.35
C GLU A 296 0.98 -12.23 -4.60
N THR A 297 0.03 -11.42 -4.13
CA THR A 297 -1.21 -11.93 -3.51
C THR A 297 -2.09 -12.62 -4.55
N TYR A 298 -2.22 -12.05 -5.75
CA TYR A 298 -3.00 -12.69 -6.82
C TYR A 298 -2.38 -14.01 -7.26
N LYS A 299 -1.06 -14.09 -7.40
CA LYS A 299 -0.36 -15.36 -7.65
C LYS A 299 -0.65 -16.40 -6.56
N LEU A 300 -0.56 -16.00 -5.30
CA LEU A 300 -0.87 -16.86 -4.17
C LEU A 300 -2.32 -17.38 -4.20
N LEU A 301 -3.28 -16.52 -4.54
CA LEU A 301 -4.68 -16.89 -4.69
C LEU A 301 -4.88 -17.89 -5.85
N GLU A 302 -4.23 -17.66 -6.98
CA GLU A 302 -4.30 -18.52 -8.17
C GLU A 302 -3.64 -19.90 -7.97
N GLU A 303 -2.71 -20.03 -7.02
CA GLU A 303 -2.13 -21.32 -6.61
C GLU A 303 -3.18 -22.23 -5.93
N THR A 304 -4.15 -21.64 -5.22
CA THR A 304 -5.22 -22.39 -4.54
C THR A 304 -6.36 -22.78 -5.47
N SER A 305 -6.83 -21.85 -6.28
CA SER A 305 -7.88 -22.08 -7.27
C SER A 305 -7.87 -20.99 -8.33
N LYS A 306 -8.21 -21.33 -9.56
CA LYS A 306 -8.26 -20.37 -10.66
C LYS A 306 -9.47 -19.45 -10.54
N THR A 307 -9.22 -18.16 -10.75
CA THR A 307 -10.26 -17.15 -10.84
C THR A 307 -10.85 -17.16 -12.27
N PRO A 308 -12.17 -17.16 -12.45
CA PRO A 308 -12.79 -17.01 -13.77
C PRO A 308 -12.30 -15.73 -14.47
N GLU A 309 -12.00 -15.79 -15.77
CA GLU A 309 -11.44 -14.65 -16.51
C GLU A 309 -12.35 -13.42 -16.51
N ASP A 310 -13.66 -13.63 -16.55
CA ASP A 310 -14.70 -12.59 -16.48
C ASP A 310 -14.78 -11.89 -15.11
N ARG A 311 -13.99 -12.34 -14.12
CA ARG A 311 -13.86 -11.77 -12.77
C ARG A 311 -12.48 -11.20 -12.48
N ILE A 312 -11.64 -11.07 -13.49
CA ILE A 312 -10.30 -10.44 -13.37
C ILE A 312 -10.33 -9.12 -14.14
N TYR A 313 -10.24 -8.02 -13.40
CA TYR A 313 -10.24 -6.68 -13.95
C TYR A 313 -8.87 -6.03 -13.72
N LYS A 314 -8.23 -5.59 -14.82
CA LYS A 314 -6.89 -5.01 -14.78
C LYS A 314 -6.88 -3.61 -15.37
N LEU A 315 -6.35 -2.66 -14.60
CA LEU A 315 -6.02 -1.31 -15.05
C LEU A 315 -4.58 -0.98 -14.65
N PRO A 316 -3.70 -0.69 -15.58
CA PRO A 316 -2.31 -0.40 -15.27
C PRO A 316 -2.18 0.87 -14.42
N GLN A 317 -1.00 1.04 -13.81
CA GLN A 317 -0.62 2.28 -13.15
C GLN A 317 -0.68 3.44 -14.16
N ASP A 318 -1.14 4.59 -13.69
CA ASP A 318 -1.17 5.83 -14.46
C ASP A 318 -0.37 6.91 -13.76
N TYR A 319 0.64 7.38 -14.44
CA TYR A 319 1.55 8.41 -13.96
C TYR A 319 1.67 9.58 -14.94
N GLN A 320 0.64 9.86 -15.75
CA GLN A 320 0.64 10.96 -16.73
C GLN A 320 0.89 12.34 -16.08
N HIS A 321 0.54 12.49 -14.79
CA HIS A 321 0.83 13.69 -14.02
C HIS A 321 2.31 13.82 -13.63
N ILE A 322 3.13 12.77 -13.80
CA ILE A 322 4.56 12.83 -13.56
C ILE A 322 5.25 13.29 -14.85
N LYS A 323 5.74 14.51 -14.86
CA LYS A 323 6.39 15.10 -16.04
C LYS A 323 7.87 14.73 -16.15
N GLN A 324 8.54 14.58 -15.02
CA GLN A 324 9.97 14.30 -14.97
C GLN A 324 10.28 13.29 -13.90
N LYS A 325 11.21 12.41 -14.17
CA LYS A 325 11.67 11.35 -13.27
C LYS A 325 13.20 11.37 -13.20
N TYR A 326 13.72 11.43 -11.98
CA TYR A 326 15.16 11.52 -11.73
C TYR A 326 15.66 10.48 -10.73
N PHE A 327 16.87 9.99 -10.94
CA PHE A 327 17.64 9.36 -9.86
C PHE A 327 18.48 10.42 -9.14
N TYR A 328 18.40 10.47 -7.81
CA TYR A 328 19.16 11.42 -7.00
C TYR A 328 20.06 10.72 -5.99
N SER A 329 21.23 11.32 -5.70
CA SER A 329 22.08 10.86 -4.60
C SER A 329 21.54 11.39 -3.26
N ARG A 330 21.46 10.51 -2.25
CA ARG A 330 20.93 10.83 -0.92
C ARG A 330 21.64 12.03 -0.27
N GLU A 331 22.93 12.18 -0.49
CA GLU A 331 23.73 13.30 0.04
C GLU A 331 23.29 14.64 -0.53
N ASN A 332 22.69 14.66 -1.71
CA ASN A 332 22.23 15.87 -2.39
C ASN A 332 20.84 16.32 -1.92
N LEU A 333 20.07 15.46 -1.23
CA LEU A 333 18.68 15.70 -0.87
C LEU A 333 18.46 17.06 -0.19
N VAL A 334 19.27 17.40 0.82
CA VAL A 334 19.12 18.66 1.57
C VAL A 334 19.37 19.87 0.67
N GLY A 335 20.38 19.80 -0.20
CA GLY A 335 20.69 20.86 -1.18
C GLY A 335 19.54 21.05 -2.16
N MET A 336 19.03 19.95 -2.72
CA MET A 336 17.90 19.95 -3.65
C MET A 336 16.65 20.57 -3.03
N LEU A 337 16.29 20.16 -1.81
CA LEU A 337 15.12 20.70 -1.11
C LEU A 337 15.23 22.20 -0.83
N LYS A 338 16.43 22.67 -0.45
CA LYS A 338 16.66 24.10 -0.18
C LYS A 338 16.68 24.97 -1.45
N SER A 339 16.90 24.37 -2.62
CA SER A 339 16.89 25.08 -3.91
C SER A 339 15.51 25.13 -4.57
N LEU A 340 14.50 24.48 -4.04
CA LEU A 340 13.14 24.53 -4.59
C LEU A 340 12.58 25.96 -4.52
N PRO A 341 11.72 26.36 -5.49
CA PRO A 341 10.94 27.60 -5.44
C PRO A 341 10.14 27.72 -4.13
N GLU A 342 9.98 28.93 -3.60
CA GLU A 342 9.34 29.14 -2.28
C GLU A 342 7.86 28.74 -2.24
N ASP A 343 7.16 28.84 -3.36
CA ASP A 343 5.76 28.49 -3.56
C ASP A 343 5.52 27.00 -3.82
N GLU A 344 6.57 26.22 -4.00
CA GLU A 344 6.47 24.78 -4.26
C GLU A 344 6.69 23.96 -2.97
N LYS A 345 5.90 22.91 -2.84
CA LYS A 345 5.96 21.96 -1.73
C LYS A 345 6.54 20.62 -2.18
N ALA A 346 7.10 19.88 -1.22
CA ALA A 346 7.66 18.57 -1.45
C ALA A 346 7.21 17.53 -0.41
N VAL A 347 7.03 16.28 -0.87
CA VAL A 347 6.85 15.09 -0.02
C VAL A 347 8.08 14.22 -0.14
N ILE A 348 8.64 13.82 0.99
CA ILE A 348 9.88 13.07 1.07
C ILE A 348 9.64 11.78 1.85
N PHE A 349 9.65 10.66 1.16
CA PHE A 349 9.57 9.33 1.76
C PHE A 349 10.98 8.89 2.14
N VAL A 350 11.25 8.87 3.44
CA VAL A 350 12.56 8.44 3.98
C VAL A 350 12.53 6.97 4.39
N SER A 351 13.70 6.34 4.43
CA SER A 351 13.81 4.91 4.71
C SER A 351 13.67 4.54 6.19
N SER A 352 13.81 5.49 7.13
CA SER A 352 13.76 5.19 8.57
C SER A 352 13.26 6.37 9.42
N GLY A 353 12.79 6.05 10.65
CA GLY A 353 12.45 7.06 11.65
C GLY A 353 13.67 7.86 12.14
N GLU A 354 14.88 7.31 12.05
CA GLU A 354 16.12 8.04 12.36
C GLU A 354 16.39 9.14 11.32
N ASP A 355 16.05 8.90 10.07
CA ASP A 355 16.16 9.92 9.03
C ASP A 355 15.16 11.06 9.25
N LEU A 356 13.94 10.76 9.76
CA LEU A 356 13.00 11.82 10.17
C LEU A 356 13.61 12.73 11.25
N LEU A 357 14.28 12.14 12.24
CA LEU A 357 14.91 12.91 13.29
C LEU A 357 16.02 13.82 12.74
N LYS A 358 16.89 13.30 11.86
CA LYS A 358 17.94 14.08 11.19
C LYS A 358 17.36 15.24 10.36
N MET A 359 16.26 14.98 9.63
CA MET A 359 15.60 16.02 8.84
C MET A 359 14.94 17.08 9.73
N LYS A 360 14.39 16.68 10.89
CA LYS A 360 13.85 17.62 11.88
C LYS A 360 14.90 18.57 12.42
N GLU A 361 16.13 18.10 12.65
CA GLU A 361 17.25 18.95 13.07
C GLU A 361 17.62 20.00 12.00
N ILE A 362 17.43 19.69 10.71
CA ILE A 362 17.80 20.55 9.58
C ILE A 362 16.69 21.52 9.18
N PHE A 363 15.43 21.06 9.15
CA PHE A 363 14.30 21.80 8.60
C PHE A 363 13.35 22.37 9.68
N GLY A 364 13.43 21.89 10.93
CA GLY A 364 12.66 22.40 12.06
C GLY A 364 11.17 22.51 11.75
N ASP A 365 10.59 23.68 12.03
CA ASP A 365 9.15 23.95 11.87
C ASP A 365 8.71 24.27 10.44
N THR A 366 9.62 24.37 9.48
CA THR A 366 9.29 24.53 8.06
C THR A 366 8.77 23.23 7.44
N ALA A 367 8.92 22.13 8.13
CA ALA A 367 8.49 20.80 7.70
C ALA A 367 7.55 20.13 8.70
N ALA A 368 6.75 19.21 8.20
CA ALA A 368 5.98 18.25 8.96
C ALA A 368 6.65 16.86 8.91
N TYR A 369 6.42 16.04 9.95
CA TYR A 369 7.08 14.74 10.11
C TYR A 369 6.07 13.69 10.53
N TYR A 370 6.04 12.55 9.79
CA TYR A 370 5.09 11.49 10.08
C TYR A 370 5.72 10.08 9.98
N CYS A 371 5.42 9.24 10.97
CA CYS A 371 5.64 7.80 10.90
C CYS A 371 4.51 7.05 11.61
N SER A 372 4.49 5.72 11.45
CA SER A 372 3.47 4.86 12.09
C SER A 372 3.49 5.02 13.61
N GLU A 373 2.30 5.10 14.22
CA GLU A 373 2.08 5.06 15.67
C GLU A 373 2.70 3.83 16.33
N ASN A 374 2.71 2.71 15.60
CA ASN A 374 3.30 1.44 16.05
C ASN A 374 4.83 1.44 16.04
N ASN A 375 5.49 2.52 15.57
CA ASN A 375 6.93 2.61 15.68
C ASN A 375 7.34 2.83 17.14
N PRO A 376 8.03 1.87 17.80
CA PRO A 376 8.25 1.90 19.25
C PRO A 376 9.15 3.06 19.70
N LYS A 377 9.99 3.58 18.81
CA LYS A 377 10.97 4.63 19.12
C LYS A 377 10.48 6.02 18.70
N TYR A 378 9.84 6.13 17.55
CA TYR A 378 9.53 7.41 16.93
C TYR A 378 8.03 7.67 16.79
N GLY A 379 7.18 6.64 16.98
CA GLY A 379 5.72 6.75 16.79
C GLY A 379 5.12 7.87 17.65
N LYS A 380 5.44 7.91 18.94
CA LYS A 380 4.93 8.97 19.84
C LYS A 380 5.36 10.40 19.46
N MET A 381 6.47 10.54 18.72
CA MET A 381 7.02 11.82 18.32
C MET A 381 6.45 12.34 17.00
N PHE A 382 6.10 11.41 16.08
CA PHE A 382 5.80 11.73 14.67
C PHE A 382 4.48 11.08 14.19
N ASN A 383 3.46 10.89 15.05
CA ASN A 383 2.23 10.19 14.71
C ASN A 383 1.04 11.10 14.38
N LYS A 384 1.21 12.42 14.38
CA LYS A 384 0.11 13.35 14.17
C LYS A 384 -0.11 13.65 12.69
N LEU A 385 -0.81 12.75 12.00
CA LEU A 385 -1.14 12.89 10.59
C LEU A 385 -1.89 14.18 10.28
N THR A 386 -2.85 14.57 11.13
CA THR A 386 -3.66 15.79 10.97
C THR A 386 -2.86 17.09 11.03
N GLU A 387 -1.69 17.09 11.67
CA GLU A 387 -0.77 18.23 11.66
C GLU A 387 0.06 18.28 10.37
N CYS A 388 0.14 17.17 9.63
CA CYS A 388 0.89 17.05 8.38
C CYS A 388 0.03 17.35 7.16
N VAL A 389 -1.18 16.76 7.14
CA VAL A 389 -2.13 16.86 6.03
C VAL A 389 -3.51 17.16 6.60
N LYS A 390 -4.16 18.17 6.06
CA LYS A 390 -5.55 18.53 6.36
C LYS A 390 -6.28 18.75 5.04
N ASP A 391 -7.49 18.23 4.90
CA ASP A 391 -8.30 18.32 3.69
C ASP A 391 -7.53 17.87 2.42
N ARG A 392 -6.64 16.87 2.58
CA ARG A 392 -5.73 16.34 1.55
C ARG A 392 -4.63 17.32 1.07
N GLU A 393 -4.44 18.44 1.78
CA GLU A 393 -3.40 19.43 1.50
C GLU A 393 -2.30 19.42 2.56
N LEU A 394 -1.05 19.65 2.15
CA LEU A 394 0.07 19.75 3.07
C LEU A 394 0.00 21.04 3.90
N GLN A 395 0.16 20.89 5.21
CA GLN A 395 0.14 22.02 6.14
C GLN A 395 1.48 22.76 6.23
N LYS A 396 2.55 22.15 5.72
CA LYS A 396 3.91 22.72 5.70
C LYS A 396 4.52 22.58 4.31
N ARG A 397 5.60 23.32 4.05
CA ARG A 397 6.31 23.28 2.78
C ARG A 397 6.89 21.91 2.47
N TYR A 398 7.38 21.21 3.49
CA TYR A 398 7.94 19.87 3.36
C TYR A 398 7.18 18.89 4.25
N LEU A 399 6.91 17.70 3.73
CA LEU A 399 6.46 16.55 4.52
C LEU A 399 7.53 15.46 4.42
N PHE A 400 8.19 15.17 5.54
CA PHE A 400 9.05 14.00 5.68
C PHE A 400 8.26 12.86 6.30
N THR A 401 8.24 11.71 5.63
CA THR A 401 7.47 10.58 6.09
C THR A 401 8.14 9.26 5.79
N THR A 402 7.70 8.19 6.45
CA THR A 402 8.10 6.81 6.14
C THR A 402 7.06 6.16 5.22
N LYS A 403 7.29 4.89 4.85
CA LYS A 403 6.31 4.10 4.07
C LYS A 403 4.91 4.03 4.71
N ALA A 404 4.78 4.32 5.99
CA ALA A 404 3.49 4.35 6.68
C ALA A 404 2.48 5.34 6.06
N PHE A 405 2.97 6.45 5.51
CA PHE A 405 2.15 7.40 4.75
C PHE A 405 1.81 6.87 3.35
N GLY A 406 2.64 5.99 2.81
CA GLY A 406 2.42 5.32 1.52
C GLY A 406 1.20 4.39 1.50
N ILE A 407 0.46 4.24 2.61
CA ILE A 407 -0.70 3.39 2.72
C ILE A 407 -1.86 4.24 3.27
N GLY A 408 -2.81 4.61 2.40
CA GLY A 408 -4.09 5.17 2.77
C GLY A 408 -4.26 6.69 2.62
N THR A 409 -3.24 7.50 2.78
CA THR A 409 -3.40 8.95 2.72
C THR A 409 -3.14 9.50 1.32
N GLU A 410 -4.07 10.26 0.77
CA GLU A 410 -3.92 10.95 -0.52
C GLU A 410 -3.57 12.42 -0.33
N ILE A 411 -2.81 12.96 -1.27
CA ILE A 411 -2.47 14.38 -1.36
C ILE A 411 -3.10 14.95 -2.63
N LYS A 412 -4.00 15.91 -2.46
CA LYS A 412 -4.65 16.70 -3.51
C LYS A 412 -4.29 18.17 -3.33
N ASP A 413 -3.02 18.47 -3.46
CA ASP A 413 -2.44 19.81 -3.26
C ASP A 413 -1.65 20.19 -4.52
N ARG A 414 -2.13 21.18 -5.26
CA ARG A 414 -1.50 21.65 -6.51
C ARG A 414 -0.10 22.20 -6.30
N THR A 415 0.21 22.67 -5.11
CA THR A 415 1.53 23.23 -4.77
C THR A 415 2.58 22.14 -4.51
N VAL A 416 2.17 20.88 -4.32
CA VAL A 416 3.08 19.74 -4.22
C VAL A 416 3.58 19.37 -5.61
N LYS A 417 4.79 19.84 -5.93
CA LYS A 417 5.44 19.65 -7.22
C LYS A 417 6.57 18.62 -7.19
N HIS A 418 6.98 18.15 -6.01
CA HIS A 418 8.15 17.30 -5.85
C HIS A 418 7.87 16.12 -4.93
N LEU A 419 8.15 14.90 -5.41
CA LEU A 419 8.12 13.68 -4.62
C LEU A 419 9.52 13.07 -4.58
N TYR A 420 10.07 12.88 -3.38
CA TYR A 420 11.37 12.22 -3.17
C TYR A 420 11.14 10.86 -2.53
N ILE A 421 11.60 9.80 -3.18
CA ILE A 421 11.37 8.41 -2.76
C ILE A 421 12.72 7.78 -2.39
N ASP A 422 13.00 7.68 -1.07
CA ASP A 422 14.12 6.92 -0.52
C ASP A 422 13.61 5.55 -0.01
N GLN A 423 13.15 4.73 -0.95
CA GLN A 423 12.65 3.38 -0.71
C GLN A 423 13.22 2.46 -1.77
N TRP A 424 13.55 1.23 -1.39
CA TRP A 424 14.22 0.29 -2.29
C TRP A 424 13.29 -0.83 -2.81
N LYS A 425 12.19 -1.14 -2.09
CA LYS A 425 11.21 -2.13 -2.53
C LYS A 425 10.32 -1.53 -3.61
N PRO A 426 10.17 -2.19 -4.76
CA PRO A 426 9.31 -1.69 -5.84
C PRO A 426 7.86 -1.43 -5.42
N THR A 427 7.28 -2.29 -4.58
CA THR A 427 5.92 -2.10 -4.04
C THR A 427 5.78 -0.82 -3.22
N ASP A 428 6.75 -0.54 -2.32
CA ASP A 428 6.78 0.69 -1.52
C ASP A 428 6.93 1.93 -2.43
N ILE A 429 7.76 1.84 -3.48
CA ILE A 429 7.94 2.92 -4.47
C ILE A 429 6.63 3.23 -5.20
N ILE A 430 5.96 2.20 -5.72
CA ILE A 430 4.68 2.33 -6.43
C ILE A 430 3.62 2.98 -5.51
N GLN A 431 3.49 2.50 -4.28
CA GLN A 431 2.55 3.02 -3.31
C GLN A 431 2.83 4.48 -2.96
N SER A 432 4.08 4.82 -2.67
CA SER A 432 4.49 6.17 -2.30
C SER A 432 4.32 7.16 -3.45
N THR A 433 4.71 6.77 -4.66
CA THR A 433 4.53 7.59 -5.87
C THR A 433 3.05 7.88 -6.14
N GLY A 434 2.18 6.91 -5.89
CA GLY A 434 0.74 7.05 -6.07
C GLY A 434 0.02 7.93 -5.02
N ARG A 435 0.70 8.53 -4.03
CA ARG A 435 0.02 9.35 -3.01
C ARG A 435 -0.32 10.76 -3.49
N LYS A 436 0.44 11.35 -4.39
CA LYS A 436 0.04 12.58 -5.08
C LYS A 436 -1.04 12.24 -6.11
N ARG A 437 -2.20 12.87 -5.96
CA ARG A 437 -3.31 12.77 -6.91
C ARG A 437 -3.44 14.08 -7.66
N PRO A 438 -3.42 14.07 -8.99
CA PRO A 438 -3.65 15.29 -9.75
C PRO A 438 -5.09 15.76 -9.58
N LEU A 439 -5.26 17.07 -9.46
CA LEU A 439 -6.59 17.70 -9.45
C LEU A 439 -7.17 17.79 -10.87
N ASP A 440 -6.31 17.99 -11.85
CA ASP A 440 -6.61 18.03 -13.27
C ASP A 440 -5.36 17.69 -14.11
N VAL A 441 -5.45 17.79 -15.43
CA VAL A 441 -4.37 17.48 -16.38
C VAL A 441 -3.14 18.39 -16.28
N ASP A 442 -3.30 19.59 -15.72
CA ASP A 442 -2.23 20.58 -15.55
C ASP A 442 -1.55 20.45 -14.17
N ASP A 443 -2.15 19.68 -13.25
CA ASP A 443 -1.56 19.41 -11.92
C ASP A 443 -0.49 18.32 -12.02
N THR A 444 0.72 18.72 -12.32
CA THR A 444 1.85 17.84 -12.57
C THR A 444 2.93 17.96 -11.50
N CYS A 445 3.75 16.89 -11.37
CA CYS A 445 4.86 16.85 -10.42
C CYS A 445 6.11 16.19 -11.03
N THR A 446 7.23 16.36 -10.33
CA THR A 446 8.51 15.69 -10.58
C THR A 446 8.76 14.65 -9.50
N VAL A 447 9.23 13.46 -9.88
CA VAL A 447 9.57 12.39 -8.95
C VAL A 447 11.07 12.13 -8.96
N TYR A 448 11.62 11.98 -7.77
CA TYR A 448 13.04 11.71 -7.54
C TYR A 448 13.17 10.38 -6.81
N PHE A 449 13.80 9.39 -7.44
CA PHE A 449 14.11 8.10 -6.85
C PHE A 449 15.54 8.11 -6.35
N ARG A 450 15.76 7.59 -5.13
CA ARG A 450 17.13 7.47 -4.64
C ARG A 450 17.94 6.55 -5.54
N ASP A 451 19.11 7.00 -5.97
CA ASP A 451 20.12 6.17 -6.60
C ASP A 451 20.89 5.40 -5.51
N TYR A 452 20.65 4.11 -5.44
CA TYR A 452 21.35 3.24 -4.51
C TYR A 452 22.67 2.81 -5.14
N ASP A 453 23.73 3.48 -4.74
CA ASP A 453 25.10 3.32 -5.26
C ASP A 453 25.87 2.11 -4.68
N ALA A 454 27.13 1.99 -5.07
CA ALA A 454 28.00 0.91 -4.64
C ALA A 454 28.18 0.86 -3.10
N ASP A 455 28.22 2.01 -2.42
CA ASP A 455 28.40 2.06 -0.96
C ASP A 455 27.18 1.43 -0.25
N TRP A 456 25.97 1.65 -0.79
CA TRP A 456 24.77 0.98 -0.30
C TRP A 456 24.82 -0.54 -0.53
N TYR A 457 25.25 -1.01 -1.70
CA TYR A 457 25.38 -2.44 -2.00
C TYR A 457 26.36 -3.17 -1.07
N TYR A 458 27.50 -2.56 -0.79
CA TYR A 458 28.54 -3.19 0.05
C TYR A 458 28.25 -3.05 1.54
N GLY A 459 27.47 -2.05 1.96
CA GLY A 459 27.13 -1.76 3.33
C GLY A 459 25.73 -2.24 3.72
N ASP A 460 24.73 -1.47 3.35
CA ASP A 460 23.38 -1.65 3.88
C ASP A 460 22.64 -2.85 3.27
N LEU A 461 22.80 -3.11 1.97
CA LEU A 461 22.13 -4.25 1.32
C LEU A 461 22.58 -5.59 1.92
N LYS A 462 23.88 -5.77 2.16
CA LYS A 462 24.40 -6.97 2.83
C LYS A 462 23.91 -7.11 4.26
N LYS A 463 23.76 -6.00 4.98
CA LYS A 463 23.16 -6.01 6.33
C LYS A 463 21.69 -6.40 6.27
N PHE A 464 20.91 -5.83 5.37
CA PHE A 464 19.50 -6.22 5.19
C PHE A 464 19.37 -7.72 4.89
N LYS A 465 20.16 -8.22 3.94
CA LYS A 465 20.18 -9.65 3.64
C LYS A 465 20.50 -10.50 4.87
N ALA A 466 21.49 -10.11 5.66
CA ALA A 466 21.85 -10.82 6.89
C ALA A 466 20.70 -10.78 7.92
N ILE A 467 20.05 -9.63 8.10
CA ILE A 467 18.91 -9.47 9.03
C ILE A 467 17.76 -10.40 8.61
N VAL A 468 17.33 -10.34 7.33
CA VAL A 468 16.24 -11.17 6.81
C VAL A 468 16.59 -12.66 6.93
N THR A 469 17.83 -13.05 6.63
CA THR A 469 18.31 -14.43 6.79
C THR A 469 18.24 -14.90 8.24
N GLU A 470 18.70 -14.08 9.20
CA GLU A 470 18.65 -14.42 10.63
C GLU A 470 17.22 -14.47 11.17
N GLU A 471 16.31 -13.65 10.67
CA GLU A 471 14.89 -13.64 11.05
C GLU A 471 14.16 -14.88 10.51
N LEU A 472 14.52 -15.35 9.33
CA LEU A 472 13.91 -16.53 8.69
C LEU A 472 14.35 -17.86 9.31
N LYS A 473 15.60 -17.97 9.78
CA LYS A 473 16.20 -19.22 10.25
C LYS A 473 15.39 -19.99 11.30
N PRO A 474 14.87 -19.36 12.40
CA PRO A 474 14.12 -20.10 13.41
C PRO A 474 12.84 -20.73 12.85
N ALA A 475 12.11 -19.96 12.04
CA ALA A 475 10.84 -20.40 11.46
C ALA A 475 11.04 -21.54 10.45
N VAL A 476 12.05 -21.44 9.58
CA VAL A 476 12.39 -22.51 8.61
C VAL A 476 12.85 -23.77 9.34
N ALA A 477 13.69 -23.64 10.37
CA ALA A 477 14.14 -24.78 11.15
C ALA A 477 12.98 -25.50 11.84
N TYR A 478 12.02 -24.73 12.39
CA TYR A 478 10.82 -25.29 13.02
C TYR A 478 9.93 -26.03 12.01
N LEU A 479 9.67 -25.43 10.84
CA LEU A 479 8.88 -26.05 9.78
C LEU A 479 9.53 -27.29 9.16
N ALA A 480 10.86 -27.39 9.21
CA ALA A 480 11.60 -28.56 8.75
C ALA A 480 11.53 -29.77 9.73
N GLY A 481 10.89 -29.59 10.90
CA GLY A 481 10.64 -30.64 11.86
C GLY A 481 11.49 -30.58 13.14
N ALA A 482 11.16 -31.44 14.10
CA ALA A 482 11.75 -31.41 15.44
C ALA A 482 13.27 -31.56 15.45
N GLU A 483 13.81 -32.44 14.62
CA GLU A 483 15.26 -32.67 14.52
C GLU A 483 16.00 -31.42 14.00
N ALA A 484 15.50 -30.82 12.93
CA ALA A 484 16.09 -29.59 12.37
C ALA A 484 16.00 -28.41 13.35
N PHE A 485 14.91 -28.32 14.09
CA PHE A 485 14.76 -27.29 15.11
C PHE A 485 15.71 -27.50 16.29
N GLU A 486 15.93 -28.74 16.75
CA GLU A 486 16.92 -29.05 17.77
C GLU A 486 18.36 -28.77 17.29
N VAL A 487 18.70 -29.08 16.04
CA VAL A 487 19.99 -28.68 15.45
C VAL A 487 20.15 -27.16 15.49
N PHE A 488 19.09 -26.40 15.13
CA PHE A 488 19.11 -24.95 15.24
C PHE A 488 19.28 -24.49 16.68
N ARG A 489 18.54 -25.06 17.64
CA ARG A 489 18.65 -24.71 19.07
C ARG A 489 20.03 -24.95 19.65
N ASN A 490 20.73 -25.98 19.15
CA ASN A 490 22.07 -26.36 19.58
C ASN A 490 23.20 -25.67 18.76
N SER A 491 22.86 -24.83 17.77
CA SER A 491 23.83 -24.16 16.89
C SER A 491 24.59 -23.00 17.56
N GLY A 492 24.29 -22.68 18.81
CA GLY A 492 24.93 -21.58 19.54
C GLY A 492 24.62 -21.57 21.02
N LYS A 493 25.04 -20.50 21.70
CA LYS A 493 24.73 -20.33 23.14
C LYS A 493 23.20 -20.22 23.35
N PRO A 494 22.61 -20.89 24.35
CA PRO A 494 21.16 -20.90 24.58
C PRO A 494 20.53 -19.51 24.60
N ASP A 495 21.10 -18.56 25.34
CA ASP A 495 20.58 -17.18 25.39
C ASP A 495 20.58 -16.47 24.04
N SER A 496 21.60 -16.70 23.21
CA SER A 496 21.68 -16.14 21.86
C SER A 496 20.60 -16.73 20.95
N ILE A 497 20.38 -18.03 21.01
CA ILE A 497 19.37 -18.74 20.21
C ILE A 497 17.96 -18.34 20.67
N ASN A 498 17.69 -18.34 21.96
CA ASN A 498 16.41 -17.91 22.50
C ASN A 498 16.09 -16.44 22.11
N ASN A 499 17.10 -15.58 22.08
CA ASN A 499 16.94 -14.21 21.62
C ASN A 499 16.62 -14.11 20.12
N LYS A 500 17.20 -14.99 19.27
CA LYS A 500 16.86 -15.09 17.85
C LYS A 500 15.42 -15.53 17.65
N ILE A 501 14.96 -16.56 18.36
CA ILE A 501 13.58 -17.04 18.31
C ILE A 501 12.62 -15.91 18.74
N ARG A 502 12.90 -15.25 19.87
CA ARG A 502 12.06 -14.14 20.37
C ARG A 502 11.99 -12.94 19.43
N LYS A 503 13.03 -12.69 18.63
CA LYS A 503 13.06 -11.61 17.64
C LYS A 503 12.42 -11.97 16.31
N CYS A 504 12.17 -13.25 16.07
CA CYS A 504 11.52 -13.72 14.84
C CYS A 504 10.05 -13.30 14.86
N LYS A 505 9.67 -12.34 14.02
CA LYS A 505 8.32 -11.73 14.00
C LYS A 505 7.27 -12.63 13.36
N ILE A 506 7.71 -13.65 12.63
CA ILE A 506 6.85 -14.61 11.92
C ILE A 506 6.68 -15.93 12.70
N MET A 507 7.15 -15.99 13.93
CA MET A 507 7.07 -17.17 14.81
C MET A 507 6.75 -16.73 16.24
N GLU A 508 5.79 -17.37 16.90
CA GLU A 508 5.46 -17.14 18.31
C GLU A 508 5.16 -18.46 19.02
N PHE A 509 5.38 -18.49 20.33
CA PHE A 509 5.03 -19.65 21.16
C PHE A 509 3.56 -19.54 21.59
N ASP A 510 2.80 -20.61 21.37
CA ASP A 510 1.41 -20.74 21.82
C ASP A 510 1.38 -21.46 23.16
N ASP A 511 1.28 -20.70 24.25
CA ASP A 511 1.29 -21.25 25.61
C ASP A 511 0.15 -22.24 25.86
N ALA A 512 -1.00 -22.07 25.19
CA ALA A 512 -2.15 -22.95 25.35
C ALA A 512 -1.93 -24.34 24.75
N LYS A 513 -1.16 -24.40 23.67
CA LYS A 513 -0.83 -25.65 22.96
C LYS A 513 0.55 -26.21 23.31
N GLY A 514 1.43 -25.41 23.92
CA GLY A 514 2.80 -25.78 24.25
C GLY A 514 3.71 -25.92 23.01
N GLU A 515 3.36 -25.27 21.89
CA GLU A 515 4.08 -25.38 20.62
C GLU A 515 4.28 -24.00 19.97
N TYR A 516 5.21 -23.93 19.01
CA TYR A 516 5.38 -22.72 18.21
C TYR A 516 4.36 -22.67 17.07
N ARG A 517 3.89 -21.48 16.76
CA ARG A 517 3.16 -21.16 15.52
C ARG A 517 4.08 -20.38 14.59
N VAL A 518 4.01 -20.66 13.30
CA VAL A 518 4.74 -19.94 12.26
C VAL A 518 3.74 -19.38 11.26
N ASN A 519 3.93 -18.13 10.86
CA ASN A 519 3.17 -17.55 9.76
C ASN A 519 3.75 -18.02 8.41
N PRO A 520 3.05 -18.88 7.66
CA PRO A 520 3.56 -19.40 6.38
C PRO A 520 3.71 -18.31 5.32
N LEU A 521 2.83 -17.29 5.32
CA LEU A 521 2.93 -16.14 4.43
C LEU A 521 4.15 -15.28 4.77
N GLY A 522 4.47 -15.17 6.07
CA GLY A 522 5.69 -14.49 6.52
C GLY A 522 6.97 -15.17 6.03
N VAL A 523 7.01 -16.50 6.09
CA VAL A 523 8.13 -17.27 5.53
C VAL A 523 8.25 -17.03 4.02
N ARG A 524 7.14 -17.10 3.28
CA ARG A 524 7.11 -16.82 1.83
C ARG A 524 7.62 -15.42 1.52
N GLN A 525 7.14 -14.42 2.24
CA GLN A 525 7.51 -13.02 2.03
C GLN A 525 9.00 -12.76 2.32
N LEU A 526 9.53 -13.28 3.43
CA LEU A 526 10.97 -13.13 3.73
C LEU A 526 11.85 -13.86 2.71
N LYS A 527 11.44 -15.03 2.20
CA LYS A 527 12.13 -15.68 1.08
C LYS A 527 12.11 -14.77 -0.16
N ARG A 528 10.98 -14.20 -0.50
CA ARG A 528 10.84 -13.27 -1.62
C ARG A 528 11.71 -12.02 -1.47
N GLU A 529 11.80 -11.46 -0.25
CA GLU A 529 12.72 -10.36 0.04
C GLU A 529 14.19 -10.77 -0.17
N LEU A 530 14.57 -11.98 0.22
CA LEU A 530 15.93 -12.50 -0.03
C LEU A 530 16.22 -12.65 -1.52
N GLU A 531 15.26 -13.16 -2.30
CA GLU A 531 15.39 -13.25 -3.76
C GLU A 531 15.61 -11.88 -4.38
N LEU A 532 14.80 -10.88 -4.00
CA LEU A 532 14.93 -9.51 -4.48
C LEU A 532 16.29 -8.88 -4.13
N LEU A 533 16.75 -9.10 -2.88
CA LEU A 533 18.06 -8.62 -2.44
C LEU A 533 19.21 -9.33 -3.17
N ASN A 534 19.08 -10.62 -3.48
CA ASN A 534 20.05 -11.37 -4.27
C ASN A 534 20.08 -10.86 -5.73
N GLU A 535 18.92 -10.67 -6.34
CA GLU A 535 18.80 -10.11 -7.69
C GLU A 535 19.46 -8.73 -7.79
N MET A 536 19.27 -7.87 -6.78
CA MET A 536 19.96 -6.58 -6.72
C MET A 536 21.47 -6.69 -6.60
N LEU A 537 21.97 -7.71 -5.87
CA LEU A 537 23.41 -7.97 -5.74
C LEU A 537 24.03 -8.54 -7.02
N GLU A 538 23.30 -9.34 -7.76
CA GLU A 538 23.74 -9.99 -9.01
C GLU A 538 23.68 -9.05 -10.21
N THR A 539 22.70 -8.15 -10.21
CA THR A 539 22.46 -7.24 -11.32
C THR A 539 22.72 -5.76 -10.92
N SER A 540 21.68 -5.05 -10.58
CA SER A 540 21.74 -3.72 -9.96
C SER A 540 20.35 -3.31 -9.46
N TYR A 541 20.30 -2.34 -8.55
CA TYR A 541 19.02 -1.72 -8.12
C TYR A 541 18.21 -1.21 -9.32
N LYS A 542 18.85 -0.51 -10.27
CA LYS A 542 18.17 0.08 -11.43
C LYS A 542 17.55 -0.99 -12.33
N GLN A 543 18.20 -2.13 -12.52
CA GLN A 543 17.65 -3.25 -13.31
C GLN A 543 16.45 -3.89 -12.60
N VAL A 544 16.53 -4.09 -11.30
CA VAL A 544 15.41 -4.59 -10.49
C VAL A 544 14.25 -3.57 -10.47
N PHE A 545 14.57 -2.27 -10.33
CA PHE A 545 13.57 -1.21 -10.42
C PHE A 545 12.87 -1.20 -11.79
N ALA A 546 13.63 -1.29 -12.88
CA ALA A 546 13.08 -1.36 -14.24
C ALA A 546 12.19 -2.60 -14.46
N LYS A 547 12.54 -3.73 -13.87
CA LYS A 547 11.78 -4.99 -13.97
C LYS A 547 10.43 -4.91 -13.25
N TYR A 548 10.40 -4.38 -12.03
CA TYR A 548 9.21 -4.42 -11.16
C TYR A 548 8.38 -3.12 -11.13
N ALA A 549 8.93 -2.02 -11.63
CA ALA A 549 8.23 -0.75 -11.79
C ALA A 549 8.56 -0.10 -13.15
N PRO A 550 8.29 -0.78 -14.28
CA PRO A 550 8.77 -0.36 -15.59
C PRO A 550 8.30 1.04 -15.98
N VAL A 551 7.04 1.38 -15.74
CA VAL A 551 6.47 2.72 -16.08
C VAL A 551 7.18 3.84 -15.31
N LEU A 552 7.63 3.59 -14.07
CA LEU A 552 8.39 4.55 -13.28
C LEU A 552 9.86 4.62 -13.71
N ALA A 553 10.43 3.49 -14.10
CA ALA A 553 11.83 3.40 -14.53
C ALA A 553 12.06 4.02 -15.93
N GLU A 554 11.07 3.94 -16.80
CA GLU A 554 11.11 4.49 -18.15
C GLU A 554 11.41 5.99 -18.10
N GLU A 555 12.34 6.46 -18.94
CA GLU A 555 12.79 7.86 -19.01
C GLU A 555 13.35 8.45 -17.70
N THR A 556 13.61 7.61 -16.66
CA THR A 556 14.25 8.10 -15.45
C THR A 556 15.74 8.33 -15.68
N VAL A 557 16.18 9.58 -15.54
CA VAL A 557 17.56 10.02 -15.76
C VAL A 557 18.25 10.46 -14.47
N PRO A 558 19.59 10.47 -14.40
CA PRO A 558 20.28 11.04 -13.25
C PRO A 558 19.99 12.53 -13.09
N TYR A 559 19.77 12.96 -11.83
CA TYR A 559 19.60 14.38 -11.51
C TYR A 559 20.96 15.09 -11.56
N CYS A 560 21.03 16.14 -12.36
CA CYS A 560 22.22 16.96 -12.52
C CYS A 560 21.96 18.38 -11.99
N PHE A 561 22.85 18.87 -11.13
CA PHE A 561 22.77 20.26 -10.66
C PHE A 561 23.26 21.23 -11.76
N ASP A 562 22.49 22.26 -12.05
CA ASP A 562 22.86 23.31 -13.01
C ASP A 562 24.20 23.94 -12.66
N SER A 563 24.44 24.22 -11.37
CA SER A 563 25.71 24.78 -10.89
C SER A 563 26.92 23.89 -11.21
N VAL A 564 26.75 22.56 -11.22
CA VAL A 564 27.80 21.62 -11.61
C VAL A 564 27.96 21.62 -13.14
N VAL A 565 26.86 21.67 -13.87
CA VAL A 565 26.89 21.76 -15.36
C VAL A 565 27.59 23.04 -15.80
N ASP A 566 27.25 24.17 -15.20
CA ASP A 566 27.90 25.46 -15.46
C ASP A 566 29.39 25.43 -15.12
N TRP A 567 29.74 24.85 -13.97
CA TRP A 567 31.13 24.68 -13.58
C TRP A 567 31.89 23.79 -14.57
N ILE A 568 31.30 22.68 -15.03
CA ILE A 568 31.88 21.78 -16.05
C ILE A 568 32.14 22.58 -17.35
N ASN A 569 31.14 23.30 -17.82
CA ASN A 569 31.27 24.09 -19.07
C ASN A 569 32.38 25.14 -18.94
N ALA A 570 32.54 25.76 -17.77
CA ALA A 570 33.60 26.76 -17.55
C ALA A 570 35.00 26.15 -17.47
N HIS A 571 35.15 24.90 -17.03
CA HIS A 571 36.45 24.28 -16.76
C HIS A 571 36.81 23.12 -17.71
N LEU A 572 35.92 22.76 -18.64
CA LEU A 572 36.13 21.67 -19.59
C LEU A 572 37.40 21.87 -20.40
N ASN A 573 38.24 20.87 -20.47
CA ASN A 573 39.51 20.85 -21.18
C ASN A 573 40.58 21.84 -20.70
N GLN A 574 40.36 22.53 -19.58
CA GLN A 574 41.36 23.46 -19.01
C GLN A 574 42.22 22.71 -17.96
N PRO A 575 43.54 22.65 -18.11
CA PRO A 575 44.43 22.16 -17.06
C PRO A 575 44.48 23.14 -15.91
N MET A 576 44.27 22.69 -14.68
CA MET A 576 44.35 23.49 -13.44
C MET A 576 45.26 22.78 -12.47
N LEU A 577 45.82 23.53 -11.49
CA LEU A 577 46.47 22.90 -10.35
C LEU A 577 45.44 22.00 -9.63
N LYS A 578 45.88 20.86 -9.14
CA LYS A 578 45.02 19.92 -8.42
C LYS A 578 44.28 20.59 -7.27
N GLU A 579 44.97 21.44 -6.53
CA GLU A 579 44.44 22.19 -5.38
C GLU A 579 43.34 23.16 -5.83
N ASP A 580 43.58 23.93 -6.90
CA ASP A 580 42.61 24.93 -7.41
C ASP A 580 41.34 24.26 -7.94
N MET A 581 41.49 23.15 -8.70
CA MET A 581 40.36 22.38 -9.17
C MET A 581 39.56 21.82 -8.01
N TYR A 582 40.27 21.32 -6.98
CA TYR A 582 39.62 20.79 -5.80
C TYR A 582 38.82 21.86 -5.05
N GLU A 583 39.39 23.05 -4.84
CA GLU A 583 38.71 24.18 -4.20
C GLU A 583 37.49 24.65 -5.02
N SER A 584 37.61 24.72 -6.34
CA SER A 584 36.51 25.11 -7.21
C SER A 584 35.33 24.09 -7.14
N ILE A 585 35.62 22.80 -7.07
CA ILE A 585 34.60 21.75 -6.86
C ILE A 585 33.99 21.86 -5.45
N ARG A 586 34.79 22.12 -4.46
CA ARG A 586 34.36 22.33 -3.06
C ARG A 586 33.41 23.53 -2.93
N ALA A 587 33.67 24.58 -3.66
CA ALA A 587 32.85 25.80 -3.66
C ALA A 587 31.42 25.53 -4.17
N LEU A 588 31.19 24.52 -5.00
CA LEU A 588 29.86 24.10 -5.44
C LEU A 588 28.99 23.58 -4.30
N LYS A 589 29.59 23.13 -3.17
CA LYS A 589 28.90 22.56 -1.99
C LYS A 589 27.97 21.35 -2.29
N VAL A 590 28.08 20.78 -3.48
CA VAL A 590 27.27 19.65 -3.95
C VAL A 590 27.90 18.32 -3.53
N PHE A 591 29.23 18.23 -3.50
CA PHE A 591 29.96 17.02 -3.18
C PHE A 591 30.36 17.01 -1.70
N LYS A 592 29.81 16.07 -0.94
CA LYS A 592 30.09 15.94 0.50
C LYS A 592 31.50 15.40 0.74
N GLU A 593 32.28 16.10 1.58
CA GLU A 593 33.56 15.61 2.07
C GLU A 593 33.39 14.53 3.14
N TYR A 594 34.19 13.47 3.09
CA TYR A 594 34.19 12.44 4.13
C TYR A 594 35.11 12.87 5.29
N LYS A 595 34.51 13.11 6.44
CA LYS A 595 35.21 13.52 7.68
C LYS A 595 36.18 14.72 7.47
N GLY A 596 35.79 15.71 6.65
CA GLY A 596 36.60 16.88 6.34
C GLY A 596 37.86 16.62 5.52
N ARG A 597 38.00 15.43 4.94
CA ARG A 597 39.12 15.09 4.05
C ARG A 597 38.73 15.28 2.59
N PRO A 598 39.62 15.82 1.76
CA PRO A 598 39.41 15.95 0.33
C PRO A 598 39.09 14.58 -0.31
N MET A 599 38.13 14.56 -1.25
CA MET A 599 37.89 13.39 -2.05
C MET A 599 39.07 13.11 -2.97
N GLY A 600 39.49 11.84 -3.08
CA GLY A 600 40.47 11.44 -4.07
C GLY A 600 39.90 11.55 -5.50
N GLN A 601 40.79 11.61 -6.51
CA GLN A 601 40.43 11.72 -7.92
C GLN A 601 39.40 10.66 -8.36
N ASP A 602 39.56 9.41 -7.94
CA ASP A 602 38.66 8.31 -8.32
C ASP A 602 37.26 8.50 -7.72
N ALA A 603 37.18 9.01 -6.49
CA ALA A 603 35.89 9.30 -5.84
C ALA A 603 35.18 10.48 -6.54
N LEU A 604 35.91 11.52 -6.94
CA LEU A 604 35.38 12.64 -7.73
C LEU A 604 34.93 12.13 -9.11
N ASN A 605 35.73 11.30 -9.77
CA ASN A 605 35.39 10.77 -11.09
C ASN A 605 34.10 9.94 -11.08
N ARG A 606 33.88 9.12 -10.05
CA ARG A 606 32.60 8.40 -9.89
C ARG A 606 31.40 9.36 -9.82
N LYS A 607 31.57 10.50 -9.13
CA LYS A 607 30.49 11.51 -9.01
C LYS A 607 30.30 12.36 -10.27
N LEU A 608 31.40 12.63 -11.00
CA LEU A 608 31.37 13.39 -12.24
C LEU A 608 30.90 12.57 -13.45
N GLN A 609 30.95 11.25 -13.34
CA GLN A 609 30.56 10.33 -14.40
C GLN A 609 29.10 10.55 -14.88
N ILE A 610 28.18 10.88 -13.96
CA ILE A 610 26.77 11.17 -14.30
C ILE A 610 26.62 12.42 -15.20
N TYR A 611 27.62 13.30 -15.19
CA TYR A 611 27.69 14.48 -16.05
C TYR A 611 28.47 14.22 -17.34
N GLY A 612 28.85 12.98 -17.61
CA GLY A 612 29.61 12.60 -18.81
C GLY A 612 31.05 13.13 -18.83
N VAL A 613 31.65 13.38 -17.65
CA VAL A 613 33.01 13.93 -17.55
C VAL A 613 33.84 13.20 -16.51
N LYS A 614 35.16 13.27 -16.67
CA LYS A 614 36.14 12.78 -15.70
C LYS A 614 37.35 13.70 -15.58
N ILE A 615 38.00 13.65 -14.44
CA ILE A 615 39.29 14.32 -14.18
C ILE A 615 40.40 13.36 -14.54
N ILE A 616 41.34 13.82 -15.36
CA ILE A 616 42.59 13.11 -15.65
C ILE A 616 43.77 13.91 -15.09
N THR A 617 44.83 13.20 -14.69
CA THR A 617 46.08 13.81 -14.31
C THR A 617 46.92 14.08 -15.56
N VAL A 618 47.36 15.31 -15.71
CA VAL A 618 48.24 15.73 -16.81
C VAL A 618 49.55 16.31 -16.27
N ARG A 619 50.62 16.12 -17.01
CA ARG A 619 51.93 16.72 -16.73
C ARG A 619 52.24 17.81 -17.74
N GLU A 620 52.63 18.95 -17.26
CA GLU A 620 53.04 20.04 -18.10
C GLU A 620 54.54 19.98 -18.39
N PHE A 621 54.90 19.91 -19.64
CA PHE A 621 56.27 19.85 -20.11
C PHE A 621 56.83 21.21 -20.52
N LYS A 622 55.99 22.24 -20.58
CA LYS A 622 56.44 23.61 -20.93
C LYS A 622 57.15 24.24 -19.71
N ARG A 623 58.20 25.07 -20.01
CA ARG A 623 58.88 25.86 -18.97
C ARG A 623 58.02 27.02 -18.52
N ASN A 624 57.05 26.77 -17.67
CA ASN A 624 56.23 27.78 -16.98
C ASN A 624 56.24 27.53 -15.48
N GLU A 625 55.51 28.38 -14.75
CA GLU A 625 55.41 28.35 -13.27
C GLU A 625 54.89 27.01 -12.70
N ASN A 626 54.21 26.21 -13.53
CA ASN A 626 53.62 24.94 -13.14
C ASN A 626 54.49 23.71 -13.52
N ARG A 627 55.73 23.93 -13.97
CA ARG A 627 56.67 22.86 -14.24
C ARG A 627 56.86 21.97 -13.01
N ASN A 628 56.64 20.67 -13.15
CA ASN A 628 56.70 19.64 -12.08
C ASN A 628 55.53 19.64 -11.09
N LYS A 629 54.48 20.48 -11.29
CA LYS A 629 53.26 20.42 -10.48
C LYS A 629 52.28 19.40 -11.08
N THR A 630 51.46 18.80 -10.24
CA THR A 630 50.37 17.92 -10.69
C THR A 630 49.20 18.77 -11.15
N LEU A 631 48.85 18.65 -12.45
CA LEU A 631 47.69 19.32 -13.01
C LEU A 631 46.56 18.30 -13.20
N TRP A 632 45.37 18.73 -12.95
CA TRP A 632 44.14 18.03 -13.29
C TRP A 632 43.47 18.69 -14.48
N LYS A 633 42.87 17.88 -15.34
CA LYS A 633 42.10 18.34 -16.49
C LYS A 633 40.78 17.62 -16.55
N LEU A 634 39.68 18.37 -16.67
CA LEU A 634 38.35 17.82 -16.87
C LEU A 634 38.16 17.51 -18.35
N ILE A 635 37.76 16.29 -18.68
CA ILE A 635 37.50 15.83 -20.06
C ILE A 635 36.14 15.13 -20.14
N ARG A 636 35.54 15.13 -21.34
CA ARG A 636 34.35 14.28 -21.58
C ARG A 636 34.76 12.81 -21.63
N ILE A 637 33.84 11.92 -21.18
CA ILE A 637 34.01 10.47 -21.23
C ILE A 637 33.50 9.96 -22.55
#